data_144810a839e70e68a1d5f082f7a2c530
#
_entry.id   144810a839e70e68a1d5f082f7a2c530
#
_cell.length_a   1.000
_cell.length_b   1.000
_cell.length_c   1.000
_cell.angle_alpha   90.00
_cell.angle_beta   90.00
_cell.angle_gamma   90.00
#
_symmetry.space_group_name_H-M   'P 1'
#
loop_
_entity.id
_entity.type
_entity.pdbx_description
1 polymer ?
#
loop_
_entity_poly.entity_id
_entity_poly.type
_entity_poly.pdbx_seq_one_letter_code
_entity_poly.pdbx_strand_id
1 'polypeptide(L)'
;MGSTNETFRFNPFPGLRPFSPEESDLFFGREMESREVLQKLLGNRFITVMGASGTGKSSLIYCGVLPKIRDLGSKESAGWKIIMLRPGNDPFGSLGEAIVENVTASGLQKAGIDNILLEMHLNQDGITTALKKFLIMGNEKMLLVIDQFEEIFRYSGLGESGSKGSRTAEFIEKIVRAVSHPDSPIYTIVTMRSDFIAECAHYQGLTQLINNSNYLVPHMDRENYRQVIEGPVKYAGASIEPELVEIILDDIGDRTDQLPVLQHALMRTWTYWQELDEPGRPLSLTDYDAVGTMSDAMSRHADEAFKELDPRGREICEKIFRIITEKGPDNKGIRRPSGVNTIKNIIQCTSDELFKVVEKFRIPSRSFITPRQDVPLNEDSIIDLSHESLMRLWNRLRVWVDEEASSVQMYRRLSEASAMYQQGKTSLWRPPDLQLAINWRDNQKPNLAWAQRYDPAFERAMVYLRTSEKAFFDEEESKIRLQKRKIRRTKVSAIILGTAALISLGFMLFAFVQKIAADRATILAESRRKQEEFQRQRADSSTKMAVLQKNIADSAANFARIKEEEAVVQKNIANDQRSYAVKNANEAQLQKSIAEQRADSAKLASIMAKQNEELATIQKNEALRLRMLSIGKSMSMKSLQVKGQKDIQTLLAYQAYLFNKKNGGPENDADIYNGLYNVAIQYGNVNYKSYTGHT
;
A
#
# COMPACT_ATOMS: atom_id res chain seq x y z
N MET A 1 -16.12 -55.36 -27.89
CA MET A 1 -14.84 -54.64 -28.14
C MET A 1 -15.21 -53.29 -28.71
N GLY A 2 -14.99 -52.25 -28.00
CA GLY A 2 -15.32 -50.88 -28.36
C GLY A 2 -15.33 -50.05 -27.08
N SER A 3 -14.15 -49.91 -26.45
CA SER A 3 -14.01 -48.93 -25.38
C SER A 3 -14.00 -47.57 -26.03
N THR A 4 -15.13 -46.90 -26.00
CA THR A 4 -15.22 -45.47 -26.20
C THR A 4 -14.34 -44.80 -25.17
N ASN A 5 -13.21 -44.23 -25.60
CA ASN A 5 -12.43 -43.28 -24.86
C ASN A 5 -13.32 -42.06 -24.56
N GLU A 6 -14.08 -42.13 -23.47
CA GLU A 6 -14.59 -40.91 -22.84
C GLU A 6 -13.37 -40.16 -22.26
N THR A 7 -12.80 -39.28 -23.05
CA THR A 7 -11.82 -38.32 -22.61
C THR A 7 -12.42 -37.55 -21.44
N PHE A 8 -11.84 -37.72 -20.25
CA PHE A 8 -12.24 -37.02 -19.05
C PHE A 8 -12.16 -35.51 -19.30
N ARG A 9 -13.33 -34.85 -19.40
CA ARG A 9 -13.46 -33.41 -19.73
C ARG A 9 -13.40 -32.51 -18.51
N PHE A 10 -13.02 -32.98 -17.31
CA PHE A 10 -12.93 -32.14 -16.13
C PHE A 10 -11.47 -31.79 -15.80
N ASN A 11 -11.27 -30.62 -15.17
CA ASN A 11 -9.97 -30.21 -14.66
C ASN A 11 -9.77 -30.80 -13.26
N PRO A 12 -8.72 -31.65 -13.03
CA PRO A 12 -8.52 -32.31 -11.74
C PRO A 12 -7.94 -31.39 -10.66
N PHE A 13 -7.63 -30.15 -10.98
CA PHE A 13 -7.06 -29.17 -10.07
C PHE A 13 -8.09 -28.08 -9.72
N PRO A 14 -8.39 -27.84 -8.43
CA PRO A 14 -9.44 -26.90 -8.01
C PRO A 14 -9.04 -25.43 -8.14
N GLY A 15 -7.77 -25.13 -8.40
CA GLY A 15 -7.26 -23.77 -8.40
C GLY A 15 -7.20 -23.16 -6.99
N LEU A 16 -7.81 -21.99 -6.80
CA LEU A 16 -7.77 -21.29 -5.51
C LEU A 16 -8.82 -21.74 -4.50
N ARG A 17 -9.84 -22.47 -4.94
CA ARG A 17 -10.85 -23.01 -4.02
C ARG A 17 -10.33 -24.25 -3.30
N PRO A 18 -10.82 -24.58 -2.10
CA PRO A 18 -10.57 -25.89 -1.52
C PRO A 18 -11.23 -26.99 -2.38
N PHE A 19 -10.70 -28.19 -2.33
CA PHE A 19 -11.39 -29.36 -2.84
C PHE A 19 -12.74 -29.53 -2.15
N SER A 20 -13.77 -29.91 -2.90
CA SER A 20 -15.07 -30.30 -2.34
C SER A 20 -15.08 -31.75 -1.86
N PRO A 21 -16.01 -32.16 -1.00
CA PRO A 21 -16.08 -33.53 -0.52
C PRO A 21 -16.23 -34.60 -1.64
N GLU A 22 -16.80 -34.21 -2.77
CA GLU A 22 -17.00 -35.05 -3.96
C GLU A 22 -15.71 -35.28 -4.75
N GLU A 23 -14.70 -34.45 -4.52
CA GLU A 23 -13.38 -34.49 -5.17
C GLU A 23 -12.34 -35.24 -4.32
N SER A 24 -12.77 -36.06 -3.36
CA SER A 24 -11.87 -36.80 -2.46
C SER A 24 -10.85 -37.69 -3.19
N ASP A 25 -11.23 -38.24 -4.35
CA ASP A 25 -10.35 -39.08 -5.18
C ASP A 25 -9.23 -38.31 -5.87
N LEU A 26 -9.30 -36.96 -5.88
CA LEU A 26 -8.27 -36.07 -6.42
C LEU A 26 -7.35 -35.51 -5.33
N PHE A 27 -7.56 -35.88 -4.07
CA PHE A 27 -6.83 -35.35 -2.92
C PHE A 27 -5.69 -36.29 -2.50
N PHE A 28 -4.46 -35.93 -2.86
CA PHE A 28 -3.24 -36.70 -2.64
C PHE A 28 -2.27 -36.02 -1.68
N GLY A 29 -1.34 -36.80 -1.11
CA GLY A 29 -0.19 -36.31 -0.34
C GLY A 29 -0.51 -35.87 1.09
N ARG A 30 -1.68 -36.29 1.66
CA ARG A 30 -2.09 -36.01 3.03
C ARG A 30 -2.78 -37.21 3.72
N GLU A 31 -2.44 -38.40 3.30
CA GLU A 31 -3.06 -39.63 3.77
C GLU A 31 -2.73 -39.92 5.25
N MET A 32 -1.49 -39.59 5.67
CA MET A 32 -1.03 -39.75 7.04
C MET A 32 -1.76 -38.78 7.98
N GLU A 33 -1.73 -37.49 7.62
CA GLU A 33 -2.37 -36.42 8.40
C GLU A 33 -3.88 -36.66 8.54
N SER A 34 -4.52 -37.15 7.49
CA SER A 34 -5.94 -37.51 7.48
C SER A 34 -6.27 -38.60 8.52
N ARG A 35 -5.39 -39.61 8.67
CA ARG A 35 -5.54 -40.66 9.67
C ARG A 35 -5.29 -40.17 11.09
N GLU A 36 -4.26 -39.33 11.28
CA GLU A 36 -3.90 -38.78 12.59
C GLU A 36 -5.01 -37.84 13.12
N VAL A 37 -5.55 -36.96 12.25
CA VAL A 37 -6.69 -36.10 12.60
C VAL A 37 -7.90 -36.91 12.97
N LEU A 38 -8.24 -37.93 12.19
CA LEU A 38 -9.37 -38.83 12.49
C LEU A 38 -9.18 -39.55 13.82
N GLN A 39 -8.01 -40.10 14.07
CA GLN A 39 -7.70 -40.80 15.32
C GLN A 39 -7.86 -39.89 16.54
N LYS A 40 -7.32 -38.67 16.47
CA LYS A 40 -7.46 -37.67 17.54
C LYS A 40 -8.92 -37.25 17.75
N LEU A 41 -9.69 -37.04 16.67
CA LEU A 41 -11.10 -36.73 16.73
C LEU A 41 -11.92 -37.82 17.45
N LEU A 42 -11.72 -39.05 17.06
CA LEU A 42 -12.46 -40.18 17.68
C LEU A 42 -12.10 -40.35 19.15
N GLY A 43 -10.85 -40.10 19.54
CA GLY A 43 -10.41 -40.19 20.92
C GLY A 43 -10.92 -39.07 21.84
N ASN A 44 -11.04 -37.84 21.29
CA ASN A 44 -11.32 -36.64 22.09
C ASN A 44 -12.67 -35.97 21.80
N ARG A 45 -13.41 -36.42 20.78
CA ARG A 45 -14.65 -35.83 20.27
C ARG A 45 -14.49 -34.35 19.78
N PHE A 46 -13.34 -33.76 19.96
CA PHE A 46 -12.98 -32.40 19.51
C PHE A 46 -11.59 -32.43 18.94
N ILE A 47 -11.38 -31.66 17.90
CA ILE A 47 -10.03 -31.35 17.37
C ILE A 47 -9.99 -29.98 16.73
N THR A 48 -8.94 -29.24 17.02
CA THR A 48 -8.61 -28.01 16.28
C THR A 48 -7.48 -28.28 15.28
N VAL A 49 -7.78 -28.14 14.01
CA VAL A 49 -6.80 -28.27 12.91
C VAL A 49 -6.26 -26.90 12.55
N MET A 50 -5.00 -26.66 12.89
CA MET A 50 -4.34 -25.37 12.79
C MET A 50 -3.26 -25.37 11.69
N GLY A 51 -2.98 -24.19 11.15
CA GLY A 51 -1.89 -23.98 10.19
C GLY A 51 -1.99 -22.62 9.52
N ALA A 52 -0.95 -22.21 8.81
CA ALA A 52 -0.92 -20.98 8.05
C ALA A 52 -2.02 -20.93 6.98
N SER A 53 -2.30 -19.73 6.42
CA SER A 53 -3.18 -19.62 5.25
C SER A 53 -2.62 -20.46 4.10
N GLY A 54 -3.49 -21.16 3.38
CA GLY A 54 -3.07 -21.94 2.21
C GLY A 54 -2.41 -23.30 2.49
N THR A 55 -2.35 -23.77 3.74
CA THR A 55 -1.80 -25.11 4.06
C THR A 55 -2.72 -26.28 3.72
N GLY A 56 -3.93 -26.03 3.19
CA GLY A 56 -4.87 -27.05 2.76
C GLY A 56 -5.75 -27.60 3.90
N LYS A 57 -5.92 -26.89 5.04
CA LYS A 57 -6.74 -27.34 6.19
C LYS A 57 -8.15 -27.79 5.81
N SER A 58 -8.88 -26.96 5.07
CA SER A 58 -10.25 -27.25 4.65
C SER A 58 -10.30 -28.48 3.74
N SER A 59 -9.39 -28.60 2.77
CA SER A 59 -9.30 -29.77 1.89
C SER A 59 -8.92 -31.05 2.63
N LEU A 60 -8.03 -30.94 3.65
CA LEU A 60 -7.67 -32.05 4.53
C LEU A 60 -8.91 -32.61 5.25
N ILE A 61 -9.79 -31.72 5.75
CA ILE A 61 -11.02 -32.17 6.39
C ILE A 61 -11.99 -32.71 5.34
N TYR A 62 -12.29 -31.98 4.28
CA TYR A 62 -13.32 -32.33 3.29
C TYR A 62 -13.00 -33.61 2.55
N CYS A 63 -11.76 -33.78 2.08
CA CYS A 63 -11.35 -34.89 1.24
C CYS A 63 -10.53 -35.96 2.00
N GLY A 64 -9.84 -35.58 3.06
CA GLY A 64 -9.02 -36.52 3.84
C GLY A 64 -9.77 -37.20 4.98
N VAL A 65 -10.57 -36.45 5.75
CA VAL A 65 -11.20 -36.92 6.98
C VAL A 65 -12.66 -37.36 6.78
N LEU A 66 -13.48 -36.53 6.13
CA LEU A 66 -14.92 -36.81 5.96
C LEU A 66 -15.22 -38.11 5.23
N PRO A 67 -14.52 -38.50 4.13
CA PRO A 67 -14.77 -39.79 3.49
C PRO A 67 -14.53 -40.97 4.44
N LYS A 68 -13.48 -40.91 5.25
CA LYS A 68 -13.16 -41.95 6.24
C LYS A 68 -14.22 -42.05 7.34
N ILE A 69 -14.83 -40.92 7.73
CA ILE A 69 -15.95 -40.91 8.71
C ILE A 69 -17.21 -41.54 8.09
N ARG A 70 -17.50 -41.22 6.81
CA ARG A 70 -18.61 -41.85 6.07
C ARG A 70 -18.42 -43.35 5.96
N ASP A 71 -17.20 -43.82 5.69
CA ASP A 71 -16.87 -45.25 5.64
C ASP A 71 -17.02 -45.95 6.97
N LEU A 72 -16.68 -45.28 8.09
CA LEU A 72 -16.94 -45.80 9.44
C LEU A 72 -18.44 -45.91 9.72
N GLY A 73 -19.24 -44.88 9.34
CA GLY A 73 -20.69 -44.91 9.50
C GLY A 73 -21.37 -45.99 8.69
N SER A 74 -20.86 -46.38 7.54
CA SER A 74 -21.38 -47.50 6.75
C SER A 74 -21.10 -48.89 7.38
N LYS A 75 -20.08 -48.98 8.23
CA LYS A 75 -19.68 -50.22 8.93
C LYS A 75 -20.27 -50.33 10.33
N GLU A 76 -20.62 -49.21 10.96
CA GLU A 76 -21.26 -49.15 12.28
C GLU A 76 -22.79 -49.10 12.10
N SER A 77 -23.57 -49.72 13.02
CA SER A 77 -25.03 -49.66 13.02
C SER A 77 -25.57 -48.25 13.31
N ALA A 78 -24.71 -47.32 13.74
CA ALA A 78 -25.02 -45.92 14.02
C ALA A 78 -24.46 -45.05 12.90
N GLY A 79 -25.34 -44.44 12.12
CA GLY A 79 -24.98 -43.49 11.05
C GLY A 79 -24.29 -42.22 11.58
N TRP A 80 -23.51 -41.56 10.71
CA TRP A 80 -22.96 -40.25 10.99
C TRP A 80 -23.74 -39.16 10.23
N LYS A 81 -24.18 -38.14 10.96
CA LYS A 81 -24.69 -36.87 10.38
C LYS A 81 -23.57 -35.87 10.37
N ILE A 82 -23.34 -35.23 9.25
CA ILE A 82 -22.25 -34.27 9.04
C ILE A 82 -22.85 -32.89 8.74
N ILE A 83 -22.54 -31.90 9.57
CA ILE A 83 -22.88 -30.49 9.37
C ILE A 83 -21.61 -29.73 9.16
N MET A 84 -21.58 -28.92 8.12
CA MET A 84 -20.45 -28.04 7.80
C MET A 84 -20.93 -26.60 7.78
N LEU A 85 -20.21 -25.72 8.47
CA LEU A 85 -20.48 -24.28 8.43
C LEU A 85 -19.18 -23.48 8.45
N ARG A 86 -19.32 -22.24 7.97
CA ARG A 86 -18.36 -21.15 8.21
C ARG A 86 -19.07 -20.12 9.06
N PRO A 87 -18.49 -19.72 10.20
CA PRO A 87 -19.21 -18.90 11.17
C PRO A 87 -19.52 -17.49 10.67
N GLY A 88 -18.66 -16.92 9.79
CA GLY A 88 -18.87 -15.57 9.26
C GLY A 88 -19.03 -14.52 10.36
N ASN A 89 -19.90 -13.55 10.12
CA ASN A 89 -20.25 -12.50 11.07
C ASN A 89 -21.44 -12.83 11.97
N ASP A 90 -22.18 -13.91 11.66
CA ASP A 90 -23.31 -14.42 12.45
C ASP A 90 -23.21 -15.94 12.60
N PRO A 91 -22.44 -16.44 13.59
CA PRO A 91 -22.21 -17.87 13.75
C PRO A 91 -23.47 -18.68 14.11
N PHE A 92 -24.46 -18.06 14.78
CA PHE A 92 -25.73 -18.72 15.06
C PHE A 92 -26.59 -18.85 13.81
N GLY A 93 -26.67 -17.78 13.01
CA GLY A 93 -27.36 -17.79 11.72
C GLY A 93 -26.77 -18.85 10.78
N SER A 94 -25.45 -18.87 10.61
CA SER A 94 -24.74 -19.86 9.78
C SER A 94 -24.99 -21.29 10.22
N LEU A 95 -25.00 -21.55 11.55
CA LEU A 95 -25.36 -22.88 12.09
C LEU A 95 -26.83 -23.22 11.85
N GLY A 96 -27.73 -22.24 12.00
CA GLY A 96 -29.15 -22.40 11.73
C GLY A 96 -29.43 -22.78 10.28
N GLU A 97 -28.79 -22.08 9.34
CA GLU A 97 -28.88 -22.37 7.90
C GLU A 97 -28.36 -23.80 7.59
N ALA A 98 -27.19 -24.15 8.12
CA ALA A 98 -26.62 -25.48 7.94
C ALA A 98 -27.53 -26.60 8.49
N ILE A 99 -28.26 -26.36 9.59
CA ILE A 99 -29.25 -27.27 10.13
C ILE A 99 -30.45 -27.39 9.19
N VAL A 100 -30.99 -26.26 8.69
CA VAL A 100 -32.12 -26.24 7.74
C VAL A 100 -31.78 -27.01 6.46
N GLU A 101 -30.62 -26.81 5.89
CA GLU A 101 -30.16 -27.55 4.72
C GLU A 101 -30.14 -29.06 4.95
N ASN A 102 -29.59 -29.49 6.08
CA ASN A 102 -29.50 -30.93 6.42
C ASN A 102 -30.89 -31.52 6.72
N VAL A 103 -31.81 -30.78 7.35
CA VAL A 103 -33.19 -31.19 7.57
C VAL A 103 -33.91 -31.36 6.23
N THR A 104 -33.75 -30.40 5.33
CA THR A 104 -34.38 -30.44 4.01
C THR A 104 -33.86 -31.60 3.16
N ALA A 105 -32.56 -31.82 3.14
CA ALA A 105 -31.93 -32.94 2.44
C ALA A 105 -32.34 -34.32 2.98
N SER A 106 -32.68 -34.41 4.28
CA SER A 106 -33.12 -35.63 4.91
C SER A 106 -34.62 -35.91 4.77
N GLY A 107 -35.38 -35.03 4.10
CA GLY A 107 -36.84 -35.17 3.95
C GLY A 107 -37.64 -34.97 5.24
N LEU A 108 -37.00 -34.44 6.31
CA LEU A 108 -37.62 -34.13 7.58
C LEU A 108 -38.53 -32.89 7.46
N GLN A 109 -39.50 -32.77 8.37
CA GLN A 109 -40.46 -31.68 8.36
C GLN A 109 -39.74 -30.33 8.43
N LYS A 110 -40.07 -29.40 7.51
CA LYS A 110 -39.44 -28.08 7.34
C LYS A 110 -39.49 -27.30 8.66
N ALA A 111 -38.41 -27.27 9.40
CA ALA A 111 -38.26 -26.37 10.54
C ALA A 111 -37.88 -25.00 10.00
N GLY A 112 -38.61 -23.94 10.35
CA GLY A 112 -38.20 -22.58 10.03
C GLY A 112 -36.93 -22.22 10.79
N ILE A 113 -36.04 -21.47 10.16
CA ILE A 113 -34.77 -21.04 10.76
C ILE A 113 -34.99 -20.34 12.10
N ASP A 114 -36.07 -19.55 12.24
CA ASP A 114 -36.43 -18.85 13.48
C ASP A 114 -36.63 -19.80 14.67
N ASN A 115 -37.25 -20.96 14.44
CA ASN A 115 -37.45 -21.95 15.48
C ASN A 115 -36.14 -22.60 15.92
N ILE A 116 -35.19 -22.78 14.98
CA ILE A 116 -33.87 -23.32 15.27
C ILE A 116 -33.03 -22.31 16.05
N LEU A 117 -33.05 -21.05 15.64
CA LEU A 117 -32.38 -19.95 16.32
C LEU A 117 -32.94 -19.75 17.73
N LEU A 118 -34.26 -19.78 17.89
CA LEU A 118 -34.92 -19.70 19.18
C LEU A 118 -34.43 -20.82 20.11
N GLU A 119 -34.42 -22.07 19.63
CA GLU A 119 -33.93 -23.22 20.41
C GLU A 119 -32.46 -23.06 20.84
N MET A 120 -31.60 -22.58 19.90
CA MET A 120 -30.20 -22.35 20.20
C MET A 120 -29.97 -21.27 21.27
N HIS A 121 -30.87 -20.28 21.39
CA HIS A 121 -30.77 -19.22 22.39
C HIS A 121 -31.48 -19.50 23.72
N LEU A 122 -32.42 -20.48 23.78
CA LEU A 122 -33.26 -20.70 24.95
C LEU A 122 -32.50 -21.00 26.26
N ASN A 123 -31.37 -21.71 26.16
CA ASN A 123 -30.59 -22.10 27.34
C ASN A 123 -29.12 -22.29 27.00
N GLN A 124 -28.31 -22.62 28.02
CA GLN A 124 -26.86 -22.82 27.84
C GLN A 124 -26.52 -24.01 26.93
N ASP A 125 -27.41 -25.03 26.89
CA ASP A 125 -27.24 -26.22 26.05
C ASP A 125 -28.03 -26.13 24.73
N GLY A 126 -28.47 -24.93 24.36
CA GLY A 126 -29.35 -24.69 23.22
C GLY A 126 -28.84 -25.24 21.88
N ILE A 127 -27.54 -25.16 21.59
CA ILE A 127 -26.96 -25.78 20.39
C ILE A 127 -27.11 -27.30 20.44
N THR A 128 -26.78 -27.92 21.55
CA THR A 128 -26.94 -29.41 21.74
C THR A 128 -28.39 -29.82 21.57
N THR A 129 -29.31 -29.05 22.15
CA THR A 129 -30.75 -29.30 22.06
C THR A 129 -31.27 -29.16 20.65
N ALA A 130 -30.87 -28.09 19.95
CA ALA A 130 -31.25 -27.87 18.55
C ALA A 130 -30.73 -29.00 17.64
N LEU A 131 -29.46 -29.39 17.77
CA LEU A 131 -28.86 -30.45 16.97
C LEU A 131 -29.56 -31.78 17.23
N LYS A 132 -29.84 -32.14 18.50
CA LYS A 132 -30.57 -33.38 18.86
C LYS A 132 -32.01 -33.35 18.35
N LYS A 133 -32.72 -32.25 18.53
CA LYS A 133 -34.12 -32.13 18.18
C LYS A 133 -34.38 -32.18 16.66
N PHE A 134 -33.53 -31.57 15.88
CA PHE A 134 -33.77 -31.41 14.44
C PHE A 134 -33.03 -32.39 13.54
N LEU A 135 -31.93 -33.02 14.02
CA LEU A 135 -31.06 -33.81 13.15
C LEU A 135 -30.76 -35.23 13.66
N ILE A 136 -30.71 -35.48 14.96
CA ILE A 136 -30.30 -36.80 15.49
C ILE A 136 -31.52 -37.70 15.66
N MET A 137 -31.54 -38.85 14.98
CA MET A 137 -32.54 -39.88 15.15
C MET A 137 -31.88 -41.12 15.77
N GLY A 138 -32.37 -41.52 16.95
CA GLY A 138 -31.89 -42.75 17.61
C GLY A 138 -30.43 -42.64 18.11
N ASN A 139 -29.57 -43.54 17.67
CA ASN A 139 -28.20 -43.69 18.16
C ASN A 139 -27.16 -43.09 17.18
N GLU A 140 -27.56 -42.13 16.32
CA GLU A 140 -26.69 -41.51 15.35
C GLU A 140 -25.64 -40.62 16.02
N LYS A 141 -24.42 -40.62 15.48
CA LYS A 141 -23.34 -39.66 15.84
C LYS A 141 -23.41 -38.44 14.93
N MET A 142 -23.04 -37.30 15.46
CA MET A 142 -23.00 -36.05 14.71
C MET A 142 -21.59 -35.51 14.63
N LEU A 143 -21.17 -35.12 13.45
CA LEU A 143 -19.95 -34.36 13.22
C LEU A 143 -20.31 -32.93 12.84
N LEU A 144 -19.88 -31.97 13.65
CA LEU A 144 -19.92 -30.55 13.39
C LEU A 144 -18.55 -30.10 12.89
N VAL A 145 -18.49 -29.60 11.63
CA VAL A 145 -17.27 -29.03 11.05
C VAL A 145 -17.42 -27.50 10.96
N ILE A 146 -16.61 -26.80 11.74
CA ILE A 146 -16.56 -25.34 11.75
C ILE A 146 -15.28 -24.93 10.99
N ASP A 147 -15.43 -24.57 9.72
CA ASP A 147 -14.32 -24.18 8.86
C ASP A 147 -14.05 -22.66 8.98
N GLN A 148 -12.77 -22.27 9.04
CA GLN A 148 -12.33 -20.88 9.17
C GLN A 148 -12.86 -20.21 10.47
N PHE A 149 -12.69 -20.88 11.60
CA PHE A 149 -13.16 -20.42 12.91
C PHE A 149 -12.62 -19.04 13.32
N GLU A 150 -11.47 -18.64 12.80
CA GLU A 150 -10.90 -17.30 12.98
C GLU A 150 -11.84 -16.16 12.53
N GLU A 151 -12.82 -16.43 11.68
CA GLU A 151 -13.79 -15.42 11.23
C GLU A 151 -14.59 -14.83 12.39
N ILE A 152 -14.94 -15.62 13.41
CA ILE A 152 -15.68 -15.12 14.58
C ILE A 152 -14.92 -14.03 15.35
N PHE A 153 -13.58 -14.07 15.34
CA PHE A 153 -12.74 -13.08 16.00
C PHE A 153 -12.55 -11.81 15.11
N ARG A 154 -12.44 -12.00 13.79
CA ARG A 154 -12.31 -10.89 12.84
C ARG A 154 -13.53 -9.98 12.82
N TYR A 155 -14.72 -10.53 12.95
CA TYR A 155 -15.96 -9.76 12.89
C TYR A 155 -16.41 -9.20 14.25
N SER A 156 -15.88 -9.69 15.36
CA SER A 156 -16.22 -9.19 16.71
C SER A 156 -15.77 -7.74 16.94
N GLY A 157 -14.75 -7.25 16.22
CA GLY A 157 -14.21 -5.88 16.31
C GLY A 157 -14.87 -4.85 15.39
N LEU A 158 -15.75 -5.24 14.44
CA LEU A 158 -16.27 -4.38 13.37
C LEU A 158 -17.67 -3.80 13.63
N GLY A 159 -18.26 -3.96 14.78
CA GLY A 159 -19.62 -3.51 15.09
C GLY A 159 -19.76 -2.78 16.41
N GLU A 160 -20.82 -1.95 16.50
CA GLU A 160 -21.17 -1.12 17.65
C GLU A 160 -20.86 -1.75 19.01
N SER A 161 -20.20 -0.96 19.83
CA SER A 161 -19.66 -1.32 21.16
C SER A 161 -20.61 -2.15 21.99
N GLY A 162 -20.23 -3.39 22.31
CA GLY A 162 -20.75 -4.16 23.43
C GLY A 162 -21.59 -5.42 23.11
N SER A 163 -22.35 -5.52 22.02
CA SER A 163 -23.26 -6.65 21.81
C SER A 163 -22.66 -7.84 21.02
N LYS A 164 -21.74 -7.60 20.10
CA LYS A 164 -21.15 -8.65 19.25
C LYS A 164 -20.10 -9.50 19.95
N GLY A 165 -19.28 -8.90 20.82
CA GLY A 165 -18.33 -9.66 21.66
C GLY A 165 -19.03 -10.64 22.60
N SER A 166 -20.24 -10.27 23.07
CA SER A 166 -21.09 -11.13 23.88
C SER A 166 -21.63 -12.33 23.09
N ARG A 167 -22.05 -12.14 21.83
CA ARG A 167 -22.56 -13.24 20.97
C ARG A 167 -21.47 -14.24 20.59
N THR A 168 -20.27 -13.76 20.29
CA THR A 168 -19.10 -14.62 20.02
C THR A 168 -18.77 -15.49 21.23
N ALA A 169 -18.73 -14.88 22.42
CA ALA A 169 -18.49 -15.61 23.66
C ALA A 169 -19.57 -16.64 23.93
N GLU A 170 -20.84 -16.30 23.75
CA GLU A 170 -21.99 -17.21 23.91
C GLU A 170 -21.89 -18.40 22.94
N PHE A 171 -21.60 -18.14 21.65
CA PHE A 171 -21.46 -19.23 20.68
C PHE A 171 -20.34 -20.20 21.06
N ILE A 172 -19.16 -19.66 21.40
CA ILE A 172 -18.01 -20.47 21.84
C ILE A 172 -18.37 -21.31 23.09
N GLU A 173 -18.98 -20.68 24.09
CA GLU A 173 -19.37 -21.39 25.30
C GLU A 173 -20.34 -22.55 25.02
N LYS A 174 -21.34 -22.34 24.18
CA LYS A 174 -22.30 -23.36 23.80
C LYS A 174 -21.68 -24.50 22.99
N ILE A 175 -20.72 -24.22 22.10
CA ILE A 175 -19.95 -25.27 21.40
C ILE A 175 -19.10 -26.08 22.39
N VAL A 176 -18.40 -25.39 23.29
CA VAL A 176 -17.60 -26.07 24.35
C VAL A 176 -18.49 -27.01 25.17
N ARG A 177 -19.68 -26.56 25.61
CA ARG A 177 -20.64 -27.39 26.35
C ARG A 177 -21.13 -28.58 25.52
N ALA A 178 -21.48 -28.33 24.24
CA ALA A 178 -21.96 -29.40 23.35
C ALA A 178 -20.98 -30.58 23.22
N VAL A 179 -19.68 -30.26 23.21
CA VAL A 179 -18.61 -31.28 23.11
C VAL A 179 -18.30 -31.93 24.47
N SER A 180 -18.25 -31.10 25.52
CA SER A 180 -17.75 -31.54 26.85
C SER A 180 -18.74 -32.42 27.63
N HIS A 181 -20.01 -32.45 27.23
CA HIS A 181 -21.00 -33.30 27.91
C HIS A 181 -20.64 -34.79 27.73
N PRO A 182 -20.58 -35.60 28.81
CA PRO A 182 -20.13 -36.99 28.74
C PRO A 182 -20.90 -37.84 27.73
N ASP A 183 -22.22 -37.68 27.66
CA ASP A 183 -23.12 -38.47 26.79
C ASP A 183 -23.47 -37.71 25.48
N SER A 184 -22.65 -36.77 25.09
CA SER A 184 -22.87 -36.02 23.83
C SER A 184 -22.52 -36.88 22.62
N PRO A 185 -23.43 -37.07 21.67
CA PRO A 185 -23.13 -37.73 20.40
C PRO A 185 -22.41 -36.81 19.41
N ILE A 186 -22.05 -35.58 19.84
CA ILE A 186 -21.51 -34.51 18.97
C ILE A 186 -19.98 -34.59 18.99
N TYR A 187 -19.42 -34.71 17.81
CA TYR A 187 -18.00 -34.58 17.51
C TYR A 187 -17.79 -33.24 16.79
N THR A 188 -16.69 -32.53 17.07
CA THR A 188 -16.45 -31.21 16.46
C THR A 188 -15.05 -31.13 15.91
N ILE A 189 -14.94 -30.74 14.64
CA ILE A 189 -13.71 -30.32 14.00
C ILE A 189 -13.77 -28.81 13.83
N VAL A 190 -12.73 -28.11 14.28
CA VAL A 190 -12.52 -26.68 14.05
C VAL A 190 -11.29 -26.51 13.18
N THR A 191 -11.39 -25.86 12.03
CA THR A 191 -10.21 -25.41 11.30
C THR A 191 -9.93 -23.96 11.64
N MET A 192 -8.67 -23.62 11.86
CA MET A 192 -8.29 -22.27 12.25
C MET A 192 -6.88 -21.92 11.78
N ARG A 193 -6.64 -20.65 11.50
CA ARG A 193 -5.29 -20.13 11.28
C ARG A 193 -4.51 -20.10 12.60
N SER A 194 -3.24 -20.49 12.55
CA SER A 194 -2.36 -20.54 13.74
C SER A 194 -2.09 -19.17 14.37
N ASP A 195 -2.19 -18.09 13.60
CA ASP A 195 -2.01 -16.71 14.09
C ASP A 195 -3.16 -16.23 15.01
N PHE A 196 -4.33 -16.93 15.02
CA PHE A 196 -5.47 -16.63 15.90
C PHE A 196 -5.50 -17.43 17.21
N ILE A 197 -4.48 -18.24 17.49
CA ILE A 197 -4.47 -19.04 18.73
C ILE A 197 -4.49 -18.17 20.00
N ALA A 198 -3.90 -16.98 19.95
CA ALA A 198 -3.89 -16.01 21.05
C ALA A 198 -5.31 -15.54 21.40
N GLU A 199 -6.17 -15.36 20.39
CA GLU A 199 -7.57 -14.95 20.60
C GLU A 199 -8.38 -16.02 21.34
N CYS A 200 -8.06 -17.29 21.13
CA CYS A 200 -8.71 -18.41 21.80
C CYS A 200 -8.39 -18.43 23.31
N ALA A 201 -7.27 -17.84 23.75
CA ALA A 201 -6.86 -17.80 25.15
C ALA A 201 -7.83 -17.00 26.04
N HIS A 202 -8.64 -16.13 25.45
CA HIS A 202 -9.68 -15.39 26.18
C HIS A 202 -10.86 -16.26 26.61
N TYR A 203 -10.98 -17.50 26.08
CA TYR A 203 -12.09 -18.43 26.32
C TYR A 203 -11.57 -19.72 26.98
N GLN A 204 -11.60 -19.77 28.32
CA GLN A 204 -10.97 -20.84 29.10
C GLN A 204 -11.40 -22.25 28.67
N GLY A 205 -12.69 -22.49 28.43
CA GLY A 205 -13.20 -23.82 28.01
C GLY A 205 -12.69 -24.20 26.61
N LEU A 206 -12.64 -23.27 25.68
CA LEU A 206 -12.07 -23.48 24.33
C LEU A 206 -10.57 -23.76 24.41
N THR A 207 -9.85 -23.01 25.25
CA THR A 207 -8.40 -23.21 25.46
C THR A 207 -8.09 -24.61 25.96
N GLN A 208 -8.91 -25.14 26.90
CA GLN A 208 -8.76 -26.51 27.41
C GLN A 208 -8.99 -27.56 26.31
N LEU A 209 -10.03 -27.38 25.47
CA LEU A 209 -10.30 -28.29 24.36
C LEU A 209 -9.14 -28.28 23.34
N ILE A 210 -8.64 -27.11 22.99
CA ILE A 210 -7.51 -26.95 22.07
C ILE A 210 -6.25 -27.61 22.62
N ASN A 211 -5.92 -27.40 23.91
CA ASN A 211 -4.74 -27.98 24.52
C ASN A 211 -4.83 -29.53 24.58
N ASN A 212 -6.02 -30.06 24.77
CA ASN A 212 -6.25 -31.51 24.83
C ASN A 212 -6.21 -32.18 23.45
N SER A 213 -6.69 -31.47 22.42
CA SER A 213 -6.78 -32.01 21.07
C SER A 213 -6.60 -30.94 20.00
N ASN A 214 -5.40 -30.89 19.51
CA ASN A 214 -5.05 -30.05 18.38
C ASN A 214 -4.18 -30.79 17.36
N TYR A 215 -4.16 -30.28 16.14
CA TYR A 215 -3.32 -30.77 15.06
C TYR A 215 -2.76 -29.61 14.26
N LEU A 216 -1.46 -29.39 14.37
CA LEU A 216 -0.79 -28.40 13.53
C LEU A 216 -0.43 -29.08 12.20
N VAL A 217 -1.05 -28.63 11.10
CA VAL A 217 -0.81 -29.17 9.77
C VAL A 217 0.64 -28.90 9.36
N PRO A 218 1.48 -29.93 9.15
CA PRO A 218 2.86 -29.75 8.78
C PRO A 218 2.98 -29.24 7.35
N HIS A 219 4.13 -28.65 7.01
CA HIS A 219 4.48 -28.37 5.62
C HIS A 219 4.61 -29.68 4.87
N MET A 220 4.19 -29.66 3.60
CA MET A 220 4.42 -30.79 2.70
C MET A 220 5.92 -30.91 2.41
N ASP A 221 6.42 -32.13 2.37
CA ASP A 221 7.74 -32.42 1.82
C ASP A 221 7.68 -32.55 0.29
N ARG A 222 8.86 -32.72 -0.33
CA ARG A 222 8.97 -32.81 -1.79
C ARG A 222 8.19 -33.98 -2.38
N GLU A 223 8.16 -35.11 -1.65
CA GLU A 223 7.44 -36.30 -2.11
C GLU A 223 5.93 -36.13 -2.04
N ASN A 224 5.43 -35.48 -0.99
CA ASN A 224 4.01 -35.15 -0.87
C ASN A 224 3.57 -34.17 -1.97
N TYR A 225 4.41 -33.16 -2.29
CA TYR A 225 4.13 -32.29 -3.44
C TYR A 225 4.15 -33.03 -4.77
N ARG A 226 5.04 -34.01 -4.96
CA ARG A 226 5.03 -34.86 -6.16
C ARG A 226 3.70 -35.59 -6.31
N GLN A 227 3.17 -36.17 -5.22
CA GLN A 227 1.86 -36.83 -5.24
C GLN A 227 0.73 -35.87 -5.56
N VAL A 228 0.79 -34.63 -5.05
CA VAL A 228 -0.18 -33.55 -5.36
C VAL A 228 -0.17 -33.17 -6.83
N ILE A 229 0.98 -33.24 -7.50
CA ILE A 229 1.13 -32.90 -8.92
C ILE A 229 0.71 -34.10 -9.81
N GLU A 230 1.29 -35.28 -9.56
CA GLU A 230 1.11 -36.45 -10.44
C GLU A 230 -0.21 -37.21 -10.20
N GLY A 231 -0.66 -37.27 -8.92
CA GLY A 231 -1.84 -38.04 -8.54
C GLY A 231 -3.10 -37.66 -9.33
N PRO A 232 -3.51 -36.38 -9.31
CA PRO A 232 -4.67 -35.90 -10.06
C PRO A 232 -4.55 -36.11 -11.57
N VAL A 233 -3.36 -35.93 -12.13
CA VAL A 233 -3.10 -36.17 -13.57
C VAL A 233 -3.32 -37.63 -13.93
N LYS A 234 -2.77 -38.57 -13.14
CA LYS A 234 -2.92 -40.00 -13.30
C LYS A 234 -4.38 -40.43 -13.11
N TYR A 235 -5.08 -39.89 -12.12
CA TYR A 235 -6.49 -40.19 -11.90
C TYR A 235 -7.36 -39.73 -13.07
N ALA A 236 -7.05 -38.59 -13.69
CA ALA A 236 -7.72 -38.10 -14.89
C ALA A 236 -7.30 -38.84 -16.18
N GLY A 237 -6.50 -39.90 -16.08
CA GLY A 237 -6.09 -40.73 -17.21
C GLY A 237 -5.06 -40.07 -18.14
N ALA A 238 -4.44 -38.99 -17.71
CA ALA A 238 -3.38 -38.29 -18.43
C ALA A 238 -1.98 -38.62 -17.90
N SER A 239 -0.96 -38.13 -18.58
CA SER A 239 0.44 -38.22 -18.16
C SER A 239 1.09 -36.85 -18.11
N ILE A 240 2.12 -36.73 -17.30
CA ILE A 240 2.92 -35.51 -17.11
C ILE A 240 4.39 -35.87 -17.31
N GLU A 241 5.15 -34.99 -17.96
CA GLU A 241 6.57 -35.16 -18.13
C GLU A 241 7.31 -35.12 -16.80
N PRO A 242 8.20 -36.08 -16.47
CA PRO A 242 8.97 -36.07 -15.23
C PRO A 242 9.80 -34.80 -15.04
N GLU A 243 10.34 -34.25 -16.12
CA GLU A 243 11.10 -33.01 -16.13
C GLU A 243 10.23 -31.82 -15.67
N LEU A 244 8.98 -31.73 -16.14
CA LEU A 244 8.04 -30.71 -15.70
C LEU A 244 7.75 -30.82 -14.19
N VAL A 245 7.60 -32.06 -13.68
CA VAL A 245 7.37 -32.29 -12.25
C VAL A 245 8.52 -31.75 -11.42
N GLU A 246 9.78 -32.03 -11.83
CA GLU A 246 10.97 -31.52 -11.10
C GLU A 246 11.04 -29.99 -11.13
N ILE A 247 10.76 -29.36 -12.28
CA ILE A 247 10.74 -27.91 -12.40
C ILE A 247 9.68 -27.29 -11.49
N ILE A 248 8.47 -27.83 -11.46
CA ILE A 248 7.40 -27.37 -10.58
C ILE A 248 7.81 -27.51 -9.11
N LEU A 249 8.44 -28.63 -8.74
CA LEU A 249 8.93 -28.87 -7.38
C LEU A 249 10.02 -27.87 -6.96
N ASP A 250 10.84 -27.45 -7.91
CA ASP A 250 11.87 -26.42 -7.66
C ASP A 250 11.25 -25.00 -7.56
N ASP A 251 10.22 -24.71 -8.36
CA ASP A 251 9.48 -23.44 -8.31
C ASP A 251 8.72 -23.24 -6.98
N ILE A 252 8.27 -24.32 -6.33
CA ILE A 252 7.58 -24.26 -5.04
C ILE A 252 8.47 -23.63 -3.98
N GLY A 253 9.76 -24.01 -3.92
CA GLY A 253 10.71 -23.47 -2.94
C GLY A 253 10.25 -23.66 -1.47
N ASP A 254 10.83 -22.90 -0.57
CA ASP A 254 10.62 -23.00 0.89
C ASP A 254 9.46 -22.12 1.46
N ARG A 255 8.58 -21.59 0.61
CA ARG A 255 7.51 -20.68 1.07
C ARG A 255 6.28 -21.44 1.59
N THR A 256 5.67 -20.89 2.65
CA THR A 256 4.60 -21.56 3.41
C THR A 256 3.22 -21.55 2.77
N ASP A 257 2.97 -20.70 1.76
CA ASP A 257 1.64 -20.48 1.15
C ASP A 257 1.59 -20.87 -0.34
N GLN A 258 2.43 -21.83 -0.76
CA GLN A 258 2.58 -22.19 -2.17
C GLN A 258 1.49 -23.12 -2.70
N LEU A 259 0.83 -23.90 -1.83
CA LEU A 259 -0.13 -24.90 -2.29
C LEU A 259 -1.30 -24.33 -3.12
N PRO A 260 -1.96 -23.21 -2.77
CA PRO A 260 -2.98 -22.61 -3.62
C PRO A 260 -2.41 -22.06 -4.92
N VAL A 261 -1.16 -21.56 -4.90
CA VAL A 261 -0.48 -21.06 -6.11
C VAL A 261 -0.17 -22.19 -7.05
N LEU A 262 0.35 -23.31 -6.53
CA LEU A 262 0.57 -24.55 -7.25
C LEU A 262 -0.72 -25.08 -7.89
N GLN A 263 -1.78 -25.21 -7.10
CA GLN A 263 -3.08 -25.68 -7.59
C GLN A 263 -3.63 -24.78 -8.71
N HIS A 264 -3.46 -23.48 -8.57
CA HIS A 264 -3.89 -22.54 -9.60
C HIS A 264 -3.04 -22.65 -10.87
N ALA A 265 -1.72 -22.75 -10.76
CA ALA A 265 -0.84 -22.91 -11.90
C ALA A 265 -1.13 -24.23 -12.64
N LEU A 266 -1.27 -25.32 -11.91
CA LEU A 266 -1.64 -26.63 -12.48
C LEU A 266 -3.02 -26.62 -13.15
N MET A 267 -4.00 -25.98 -12.53
CA MET A 267 -5.33 -25.77 -13.13
C MET A 267 -5.23 -25.06 -14.47
N ARG A 268 -4.44 -24.01 -14.57
CA ARG A 268 -4.23 -23.24 -15.79
C ARG A 268 -3.47 -24.05 -16.85
N THR A 269 -2.41 -24.75 -16.42
CA THR A 269 -1.62 -25.64 -17.32
C THR A 269 -2.50 -26.73 -17.89
N TRP A 270 -3.32 -27.36 -17.06
CA TRP A 270 -4.28 -28.36 -17.48
C TRP A 270 -5.30 -27.82 -18.49
N THR A 271 -5.89 -26.65 -18.19
CA THR A 271 -6.86 -26.01 -19.10
C THR A 271 -6.23 -25.71 -20.46
N TYR A 272 -5.01 -25.12 -20.47
CA TYR A 272 -4.29 -24.83 -21.71
C TYR A 272 -3.96 -26.12 -22.50
N TRP A 273 -3.48 -27.16 -21.79
CA TRP A 273 -3.21 -28.46 -22.40
C TRP A 273 -4.46 -29.10 -23.04
N GLN A 274 -5.62 -28.99 -22.36
CA GLN A 274 -6.89 -29.48 -22.93
C GLN A 274 -7.37 -28.71 -24.16
N GLU A 275 -7.15 -27.38 -24.19
CA GLU A 275 -7.53 -26.53 -25.32
C GLU A 275 -6.75 -26.85 -26.60
N LEU A 276 -5.57 -27.44 -26.48
CA LEU A 276 -4.78 -27.88 -27.65
C LEU A 276 -5.34 -29.13 -28.31
N ASP A 277 -6.20 -29.90 -27.60
CA ASP A 277 -6.92 -31.09 -28.08
C ASP A 277 -6.03 -32.13 -28.85
N GLU A 278 -4.82 -32.39 -28.30
CA GLU A 278 -3.86 -33.36 -28.83
C GLU A 278 -3.92 -34.68 -28.02
N PRO A 279 -4.63 -35.71 -28.51
CA PRO A 279 -4.83 -36.94 -27.75
C PRO A 279 -3.51 -37.67 -27.44
N GLY A 280 -3.34 -38.06 -26.16
CA GLY A 280 -2.20 -38.87 -25.71
C GLY A 280 -0.89 -38.10 -25.49
N ARG A 281 -0.86 -36.78 -25.71
CA ARG A 281 0.27 -35.93 -25.35
C ARG A 281 0.37 -35.77 -23.82
N PRO A 282 1.55 -35.92 -23.21
CA PRO A 282 1.72 -35.59 -21.79
C PRO A 282 1.63 -34.07 -21.55
N LEU A 283 1.26 -33.66 -20.34
CA LEU A 283 1.49 -32.29 -19.89
C LEU A 283 3.00 -32.02 -19.91
N SER A 284 3.40 -30.92 -20.54
CA SER A 284 4.80 -30.60 -20.79
C SER A 284 5.22 -29.23 -20.25
N LEU A 285 6.53 -29.00 -20.25
CA LEU A 285 7.08 -27.68 -19.83
C LEU A 285 6.52 -26.55 -20.71
N THR A 286 6.28 -26.77 -22.00
CA THR A 286 5.73 -25.75 -22.89
C THR A 286 4.33 -25.29 -22.48
N ASP A 287 3.51 -26.17 -21.91
CA ASP A 287 2.17 -25.84 -21.42
C ASP A 287 2.25 -25.00 -20.15
N TYR A 288 3.19 -25.34 -19.28
CA TYR A 288 3.45 -24.63 -18.04
C TYR A 288 4.01 -23.22 -18.28
N ASP A 289 4.93 -23.07 -19.22
CA ASP A 289 5.50 -21.78 -19.62
C ASP A 289 4.45 -20.88 -20.30
N ALA A 290 3.58 -21.47 -21.13
CA ALA A 290 2.52 -20.73 -21.83
C ALA A 290 1.59 -20.01 -20.86
N VAL A 291 1.26 -20.61 -19.73
CA VAL A 291 0.40 -19.98 -18.71
C VAL A 291 1.16 -19.03 -17.75
N GLY A 292 2.50 -19.05 -17.77
CA GLY A 292 3.35 -18.15 -17.00
C GLY A 292 3.89 -18.74 -15.70
N THR A 293 4.02 -20.06 -15.63
CA THR A 293 4.54 -20.81 -14.48
C THR A 293 3.84 -20.46 -13.15
N MET A 294 4.35 -20.90 -12.02
CA MET A 294 3.82 -20.47 -10.70
C MET A 294 4.01 -18.97 -10.44
N SER A 295 4.96 -18.33 -11.12
CA SER A 295 5.29 -16.92 -10.87
C SER A 295 4.22 -15.95 -11.40
N ASP A 296 3.68 -16.20 -12.60
CA ASP A 296 2.84 -15.25 -13.34
C ASP A 296 1.44 -15.76 -13.68
N ALA A 297 1.18 -17.07 -13.60
CA ALA A 297 -0.10 -17.68 -14.00
C ALA A 297 -1.31 -16.98 -13.35
N MET A 298 -1.22 -16.68 -12.05
CA MET A 298 -2.29 -16.00 -11.33
C MET A 298 -2.48 -14.57 -11.80
N SER A 299 -1.38 -13.83 -12.03
CA SER A 299 -1.44 -12.45 -12.52
C SER A 299 -2.03 -12.36 -13.92
N ARG A 300 -1.60 -13.25 -14.83
CA ARG A 300 -2.12 -13.32 -16.20
C ARG A 300 -3.61 -13.65 -16.20
N HIS A 301 -4.03 -14.65 -15.43
CA HIS A 301 -5.42 -15.08 -15.36
C HIS A 301 -6.35 -14.00 -14.76
N ALA A 302 -5.90 -13.28 -13.71
CA ALA A 302 -6.66 -12.15 -13.17
C ALA A 302 -6.72 -10.98 -14.16
N ASP A 303 -5.65 -10.72 -14.91
CA ASP A 303 -5.62 -9.71 -15.97
C ASP A 303 -6.51 -10.07 -17.16
N GLU A 304 -6.68 -11.35 -17.49
CA GLU A 304 -7.67 -11.82 -18.48
C GLU A 304 -9.08 -11.40 -18.06
N ALA A 305 -9.47 -11.71 -16.80
CA ALA A 305 -10.77 -11.31 -16.26
C ALA A 305 -10.97 -9.79 -16.29
N PHE A 306 -9.93 -9.04 -15.94
CA PHE A 306 -9.96 -7.56 -15.97
C PHE A 306 -10.10 -7.00 -17.38
N LYS A 307 -9.43 -7.58 -18.37
CA LYS A 307 -9.51 -7.17 -19.78
C LYS A 307 -10.88 -7.39 -20.42
N GLU A 308 -11.63 -8.40 -19.96
CA GLU A 308 -12.99 -8.69 -20.42
C GLU A 308 -14.01 -7.61 -20.00
N LEU A 309 -13.68 -6.77 -19.03
CA LEU A 309 -14.54 -5.72 -18.53
C LEU A 309 -14.51 -4.49 -19.46
N ASP A 310 -15.66 -3.86 -19.59
CA ASP A 310 -15.79 -2.54 -20.20
C ASP A 310 -15.08 -1.45 -19.32
N PRO A 311 -14.88 -0.24 -19.82
CA PRO A 311 -14.18 0.81 -19.05
C PRO A 311 -14.81 1.10 -17.67
N ARG A 312 -16.14 1.10 -17.57
CA ARG A 312 -16.86 1.31 -16.30
C ARG A 312 -16.69 0.11 -15.38
N GLY A 313 -16.78 -1.10 -15.91
CA GLY A 313 -16.52 -2.34 -15.17
C GLY A 313 -15.10 -2.41 -14.62
N ARG A 314 -14.10 -1.91 -15.35
CA ARG A 314 -12.71 -1.83 -14.88
C ARG A 314 -12.54 -0.88 -13.69
N GLU A 315 -13.20 0.28 -13.74
CA GLU A 315 -13.21 1.22 -12.62
C GLU A 315 -13.86 0.59 -11.36
N ILE A 316 -15.01 -0.07 -11.55
CA ILE A 316 -15.71 -0.77 -10.46
C ILE A 316 -14.82 -1.90 -9.92
N CYS A 317 -14.20 -2.69 -10.78
CA CYS A 317 -13.29 -3.77 -10.41
C CYS A 317 -12.14 -3.27 -9.53
N GLU A 318 -11.43 -2.23 -9.95
CA GLU A 318 -10.36 -1.63 -9.16
C GLU A 318 -10.84 -1.24 -7.76
N LYS A 319 -11.97 -0.53 -7.70
CA LYS A 319 -12.54 -0.09 -6.42
C LYS A 319 -12.99 -1.27 -5.54
N ILE A 320 -13.60 -2.32 -6.12
CA ILE A 320 -13.95 -3.53 -5.36
C ILE A 320 -12.72 -4.11 -4.69
N PHE A 321 -11.66 -4.36 -5.47
CA PHE A 321 -10.44 -4.97 -4.94
C PHE A 321 -9.74 -4.09 -3.91
N ARG A 322 -9.73 -2.76 -4.06
CA ARG A 322 -9.25 -1.82 -3.04
C ARG A 322 -10.09 -1.90 -1.75
N ILE A 323 -11.40 -2.11 -1.86
CA ILE A 323 -12.31 -2.19 -0.72
C ILE A 323 -12.15 -3.50 0.05
N ILE A 324 -12.00 -4.63 -0.65
CA ILE A 324 -11.91 -5.96 -0.01
C ILE A 324 -10.49 -6.34 0.41
N THR A 325 -9.54 -5.43 0.28
CA THR A 325 -8.14 -5.61 0.69
C THR A 325 -7.67 -4.45 1.55
N GLU A 326 -6.69 -4.71 2.39
CA GLU A 326 -6.05 -3.70 3.23
C GLU A 326 -4.58 -4.06 3.43
N LYS A 327 -3.72 -3.08 3.67
CA LYS A 327 -2.32 -3.29 4.02
C LYS A 327 -2.19 -3.32 5.55
N GLY A 328 -1.73 -4.44 6.08
CA GLY A 328 -1.53 -4.62 7.52
C GLY A 328 -0.31 -3.86 8.07
N PRO A 329 -0.16 -3.83 9.41
CA PRO A 329 0.97 -3.16 10.08
C PRO A 329 2.33 -3.73 9.69
N ASP A 330 2.39 -5.02 9.35
CA ASP A 330 3.58 -5.75 8.91
C ASP A 330 3.88 -5.59 7.40
N ASN A 331 3.20 -4.66 6.74
CA ASN A 331 3.29 -4.39 5.31
C ASN A 331 2.75 -5.53 4.41
N LYS A 332 2.12 -6.55 4.97
CA LYS A 332 1.46 -7.62 4.21
C LYS A 332 0.03 -7.25 3.87
N GLY A 333 -0.45 -7.73 2.73
CA GLY A 333 -1.86 -7.60 2.37
C GLY A 333 -2.75 -8.45 3.26
N ILE A 334 -3.84 -7.88 3.73
CA ILE A 334 -4.87 -8.54 4.54
C ILE A 334 -6.19 -8.47 3.80
N ARG A 335 -6.96 -9.55 3.83
CA ARG A 335 -8.34 -9.56 3.32
C ARG A 335 -9.24 -8.72 4.23
N ARG A 336 -10.14 -7.97 3.62
CA ARG A 336 -11.14 -7.13 4.30
C ARG A 336 -12.54 -7.37 3.72
N PRO A 337 -13.19 -8.47 4.09
CA PRO A 337 -14.53 -8.79 3.61
C PRO A 337 -15.47 -7.59 3.75
N SER A 338 -16.29 -7.34 2.74
CA SER A 338 -17.15 -6.16 2.72
C SER A 338 -18.52 -6.49 2.13
N GLY A 339 -19.59 -6.04 2.80
CA GLY A 339 -20.97 -6.24 2.32
C GLY A 339 -21.25 -5.46 1.04
N VAL A 340 -22.10 -6.02 0.19
CA VAL A 340 -22.53 -5.43 -1.10
C VAL A 340 -23.01 -3.99 -0.92
N ASN A 341 -23.83 -3.71 0.08
CA ASN A 341 -24.32 -2.36 0.35
C ASN A 341 -23.20 -1.37 0.68
N THR A 342 -22.20 -1.79 1.45
CA THR A 342 -21.03 -0.96 1.75
C THR A 342 -20.23 -0.65 0.49
N ILE A 343 -19.97 -1.67 -0.33
CA ILE A 343 -19.24 -1.54 -1.59
C ILE A 343 -19.99 -0.58 -2.54
N LYS A 344 -21.29 -0.75 -2.72
CA LYS A 344 -22.12 0.14 -3.56
C LYS A 344 -22.06 1.59 -3.12
N ASN A 345 -22.17 1.84 -1.81
CA ASN A 345 -22.13 3.21 -1.25
C ASN A 345 -20.78 3.88 -1.45
N ILE A 346 -19.68 3.11 -1.40
CA ILE A 346 -18.33 3.63 -1.64
C ILE A 346 -18.11 3.89 -3.13
N ILE A 347 -18.47 2.94 -3.99
CA ILE A 347 -18.24 3.03 -5.45
C ILE A 347 -19.24 3.95 -6.13
N GLN A 348 -20.45 4.11 -5.56
CA GLN A 348 -21.60 4.78 -6.15
C GLN A 348 -22.02 4.10 -7.47
N CYS A 349 -22.32 2.81 -7.38
CA CYS A 349 -22.81 1.98 -8.50
C CYS A 349 -24.10 1.25 -8.14
N THR A 350 -24.77 0.71 -9.15
CA THR A 350 -25.95 -0.15 -8.98
C THR A 350 -25.52 -1.57 -8.59
N SER A 351 -26.46 -2.37 -8.05
CA SER A 351 -26.23 -3.79 -7.75
C SER A 351 -25.90 -4.57 -9.02
N ASP A 352 -26.58 -4.29 -10.12
CA ASP A 352 -26.37 -4.96 -11.40
C ASP A 352 -24.96 -4.69 -11.96
N GLU A 353 -24.47 -3.44 -11.88
CA GLU A 353 -23.09 -3.10 -12.28
C GLU A 353 -22.08 -3.84 -11.42
N LEU A 354 -22.30 -3.87 -10.10
CA LEU A 354 -21.43 -4.55 -9.16
C LEU A 354 -21.39 -6.07 -9.42
N PHE A 355 -22.58 -6.70 -9.52
CA PHE A 355 -22.71 -8.14 -9.71
C PHE A 355 -22.10 -8.57 -11.04
N LYS A 356 -22.33 -7.82 -12.13
CA LYS A 356 -21.71 -8.10 -13.44
C LYS A 356 -20.18 -8.18 -13.35
N VAL A 357 -19.57 -7.31 -12.56
CA VAL A 357 -18.10 -7.34 -12.37
C VAL A 357 -17.70 -8.50 -11.48
N VAL A 358 -18.37 -8.69 -10.34
CA VAL A 358 -18.04 -9.76 -9.37
C VAL A 358 -18.17 -11.13 -10.02
N GLU A 359 -19.20 -11.37 -10.85
CA GLU A 359 -19.41 -12.65 -11.55
C GLU A 359 -18.23 -13.02 -12.44
N LYS A 360 -17.54 -12.05 -13.07
CA LYS A 360 -16.36 -12.34 -13.90
C LYS A 360 -15.18 -12.93 -13.11
N PHE A 361 -15.09 -12.65 -11.82
CA PHE A 361 -14.01 -13.11 -10.95
C PHE A 361 -14.38 -14.32 -10.11
N ARG A 362 -15.68 -14.68 -10.00
CA ARG A 362 -16.14 -15.81 -9.19
C ARG A 362 -16.54 -17.07 -9.98
N ILE A 363 -16.43 -17.07 -11.31
CA ILE A 363 -16.66 -18.28 -12.11
C ILE A 363 -15.73 -19.41 -11.66
N PRO A 364 -16.15 -20.68 -11.75
CA PRO A 364 -15.41 -21.81 -11.20
C PRO A 364 -13.95 -21.91 -11.65
N SER A 365 -13.68 -21.56 -12.94
CA SER A 365 -12.32 -21.56 -13.49
C SER A 365 -11.40 -20.48 -12.89
N ARG A 366 -11.96 -19.42 -12.29
CA ARG A 366 -11.19 -18.28 -11.70
C ARG A 366 -11.18 -18.33 -10.20
N SER A 367 -12.35 -18.31 -9.58
CA SER A 367 -12.54 -18.36 -8.12
C SER A 367 -11.67 -17.37 -7.35
N PHE A 368 -11.51 -16.13 -7.87
CA PHE A 368 -10.71 -15.08 -7.22
C PHE A 368 -11.45 -14.39 -6.09
N ILE A 369 -12.79 -14.38 -6.14
CA ILE A 369 -13.69 -13.71 -5.20
C ILE A 369 -14.70 -14.72 -4.66
N THR A 370 -15.09 -14.56 -3.41
CA THR A 370 -16.20 -15.28 -2.75
C THR A 370 -17.38 -14.31 -2.54
N PRO A 371 -18.61 -14.85 -2.38
CA PRO A 371 -19.02 -16.27 -2.32
C PRO A 371 -18.86 -16.95 -3.67
N ARG A 372 -18.92 -18.30 -3.68
CA ARG A 372 -18.82 -19.09 -4.91
C ARG A 372 -19.99 -18.82 -5.85
N GLN A 373 -19.85 -19.14 -7.14
CA GLN A 373 -20.86 -18.84 -8.17
C GLN A 373 -22.21 -19.55 -7.92
N ASP A 374 -22.17 -20.73 -7.28
CA ASP A 374 -23.37 -21.51 -6.89
C ASP A 374 -24.23 -20.80 -5.83
N VAL A 375 -23.68 -19.81 -5.12
CA VAL A 375 -24.42 -18.99 -4.13
C VAL A 375 -24.92 -17.73 -4.82
N PRO A 376 -26.25 -17.47 -4.94
CA PRO A 376 -26.76 -16.26 -5.53
C PRO A 376 -26.31 -15.01 -4.78
N LEU A 377 -25.92 -13.96 -5.54
CA LEU A 377 -25.61 -12.66 -4.95
C LEU A 377 -26.89 -11.88 -4.63
N ASN A 378 -26.89 -11.25 -3.48
CA ASN A 378 -27.93 -10.35 -3.02
C ASN A 378 -27.34 -9.14 -2.28
N GLU A 379 -28.17 -8.26 -1.76
CA GLU A 379 -27.74 -7.03 -1.06
C GLU A 379 -27.00 -7.32 0.26
N ASP A 380 -27.26 -8.46 0.88
CA ASP A 380 -26.66 -8.87 2.15
C ASP A 380 -25.37 -9.70 1.94
N SER A 381 -25.07 -10.05 0.68
CA SER A 381 -23.89 -10.84 0.36
C SER A 381 -22.62 -10.12 0.80
N ILE A 382 -21.66 -10.90 1.32
CA ILE A 382 -20.33 -10.42 1.69
C ILE A 382 -19.36 -10.84 0.59
N ILE A 383 -18.68 -9.85 0.01
CA ILE A 383 -17.65 -10.06 -1.01
C ILE A 383 -16.28 -10.08 -0.31
N ASP A 384 -15.52 -11.13 -0.58
CA ASP A 384 -14.15 -11.31 -0.05
C ASP A 384 -13.21 -11.88 -1.12
N LEU A 385 -11.93 -11.75 -0.89
CA LEU A 385 -10.89 -12.40 -1.68
C LEU A 385 -10.85 -13.90 -1.35
N SER A 386 -10.76 -14.76 -2.34
CA SER A 386 -10.67 -16.20 -2.10
C SER A 386 -9.37 -16.58 -1.38
N HIS A 387 -8.26 -15.98 -1.78
CA HIS A 387 -6.95 -16.25 -1.18
C HIS A 387 -6.04 -15.03 -1.13
N GLU A 388 -5.25 -14.92 -0.05
CA GLU A 388 -4.32 -13.80 0.18
C GLU A 388 -3.18 -13.73 -0.86
N SER A 389 -2.81 -14.87 -1.48
CA SER A 389 -1.79 -14.93 -2.54
C SER A 389 -2.09 -13.98 -3.70
N LEU A 390 -3.37 -13.71 -3.98
CA LEU A 390 -3.77 -12.83 -5.07
C LEU A 390 -3.22 -11.41 -4.87
N MET A 391 -3.23 -10.88 -3.64
CA MET A 391 -2.67 -9.57 -3.33
C MET A 391 -1.16 -9.48 -3.58
N ARG A 392 -0.47 -10.60 -3.45
CA ARG A 392 0.98 -10.68 -3.65
C ARG A 392 1.35 -10.91 -5.12
N LEU A 393 0.59 -11.77 -5.80
CA LEU A 393 0.94 -12.28 -7.13
C LEU A 393 0.28 -11.52 -8.27
N TRP A 394 -0.91 -10.97 -8.09
CA TRP A 394 -1.52 -10.12 -9.11
C TRP A 394 -0.88 -8.72 -9.06
N ASN A 395 -0.01 -8.45 -10.02
CA ASN A 395 0.78 -7.21 -10.06
C ASN A 395 -0.10 -5.95 -9.99
N ARG A 396 -1.23 -5.94 -10.67
CA ARG A 396 -2.19 -4.83 -10.65
C ARG A 396 -2.78 -4.62 -9.25
N LEU A 397 -3.22 -5.70 -8.61
CA LEU A 397 -3.78 -5.63 -7.27
C LEU A 397 -2.77 -5.16 -6.23
N ARG A 398 -1.51 -5.60 -6.35
CA ARG A 398 -0.43 -5.14 -5.48
C ARG A 398 -0.26 -3.62 -5.52
N VAL A 399 -0.28 -3.04 -6.74
CA VAL A 399 -0.23 -1.58 -6.91
C VAL A 399 -1.45 -0.90 -6.28
N TRP A 400 -2.65 -1.42 -6.52
CA TRP A 400 -3.88 -0.88 -5.94
C TRP A 400 -3.91 -0.91 -4.41
N VAL A 401 -3.40 -1.98 -3.80
CA VAL A 401 -3.27 -2.10 -2.33
C VAL A 401 -2.30 -1.06 -1.78
N ASP A 402 -1.17 -0.82 -2.45
CA ASP A 402 -0.19 0.19 -2.05
C ASP A 402 -0.73 1.62 -2.19
N GLU A 403 -1.46 1.89 -3.27
CA GLU A 403 -2.11 3.18 -3.50
C GLU A 403 -3.23 3.43 -2.48
N GLU A 404 -4.04 2.42 -2.17
CA GLU A 404 -5.08 2.52 -1.14
C GLU A 404 -4.47 2.78 0.23
N ALA A 405 -3.41 2.07 0.60
CA ALA A 405 -2.69 2.31 1.85
C ALA A 405 -2.15 3.74 1.96
N SER A 406 -1.61 4.27 0.85
CA SER A 406 -1.13 5.65 0.76
C SER A 406 -2.29 6.66 0.91
N SER A 407 -3.44 6.36 0.29
CA SER A 407 -4.66 7.16 0.38
C SER A 407 -5.20 7.20 1.83
N VAL A 408 -5.25 6.06 2.49
CA VAL A 408 -5.66 5.93 3.90
C VAL A 408 -4.72 6.71 4.82
N GLN A 409 -3.42 6.61 4.59
CA GLN A 409 -2.42 7.35 5.37
C GLN A 409 -2.61 8.87 5.22
N MET A 410 -2.85 9.36 4.00
CA MET A 410 -3.12 10.78 3.75
C MET A 410 -4.39 11.21 4.49
N TYR A 411 -5.46 10.43 4.42
CA TYR A 411 -6.71 10.74 5.10
C TYR A 411 -6.55 10.77 6.63
N ARG A 412 -5.85 9.78 7.22
CA ARG A 412 -5.58 9.76 8.67
C ARG A 412 -4.77 10.98 9.12
N ARG A 413 -3.73 11.35 8.39
CA ARG A 413 -2.95 12.57 8.66
C ARG A 413 -3.82 13.83 8.60
N LEU A 414 -4.72 13.92 7.61
CA LEU A 414 -5.64 15.04 7.46
C LEU A 414 -6.66 15.10 8.60
N SER A 415 -7.23 13.96 8.99
CA SER A 415 -8.15 13.84 10.12
C SER A 415 -7.50 14.25 11.44
N GLU A 416 -6.29 13.76 11.70
CA GLU A 416 -5.50 14.13 12.89
C GLU A 416 -5.17 15.62 12.92
N ALA A 417 -4.68 16.17 11.81
CA ALA A 417 -4.39 17.59 11.69
C ALA A 417 -5.64 18.45 11.93
N SER A 418 -6.80 18.02 11.42
CA SER A 418 -8.08 18.71 11.64
C SER A 418 -8.49 18.71 13.11
N ALA A 419 -8.24 17.62 13.84
CA ALA A 419 -8.50 17.52 15.27
C ALA A 419 -7.56 18.45 16.08
N MET A 420 -6.28 18.44 15.73
CA MET A 420 -5.29 19.32 16.37
C MET A 420 -5.58 20.81 16.10
N TYR A 421 -6.07 21.15 14.91
CA TYR A 421 -6.45 22.52 14.57
C TYR A 421 -7.63 23.00 15.41
N GLN A 422 -8.65 22.18 15.62
CA GLN A 422 -9.75 22.53 16.53
C GLN A 422 -9.31 22.77 17.97
N GLN A 423 -8.23 22.10 18.40
CA GLN A 423 -7.64 22.29 19.72
C GLN A 423 -6.65 23.47 19.76
N GLY A 424 -6.44 24.19 18.66
CA GLY A 424 -5.46 25.28 18.57
C GLY A 424 -3.99 24.83 18.61
N LYS A 425 -3.71 23.54 18.41
CA LYS A 425 -2.36 22.96 18.48
C LYS A 425 -1.58 22.99 17.18
N THR A 426 -2.25 23.24 16.06
CA THR A 426 -1.60 23.32 14.73
C THR A 426 -2.22 24.45 13.91
N SER A 427 -1.52 24.88 12.86
CA SER A 427 -2.00 25.85 11.89
C SER A 427 -2.66 25.16 10.69
N LEU A 428 -3.27 25.94 9.80
CA LEU A 428 -3.75 25.46 8.51
C LEU A 428 -2.57 24.96 7.66
N TRP A 429 -2.82 23.91 6.89
CA TRP A 429 -1.79 23.34 6.01
C TRP A 429 -1.40 24.32 4.90
N ARG A 430 -0.13 24.24 4.53
CA ARG A 430 0.50 24.97 3.43
C ARG A 430 1.23 23.98 2.51
N PRO A 431 1.59 24.37 1.27
CA PRO A 431 2.47 23.52 0.46
C PRO A 431 3.78 23.21 1.22
N PRO A 432 4.30 21.96 1.11
CA PRO A 432 3.87 20.90 0.18
C PRO A 432 2.67 20.06 0.64
N ASP A 433 2.37 19.94 1.96
CA ASP A 433 1.32 19.06 2.49
C ASP A 433 -0.08 19.40 1.96
N LEU A 434 -0.40 20.70 1.86
CA LEU A 434 -1.66 21.15 1.29
C LEU A 434 -1.82 20.69 -0.16
N GLN A 435 -0.80 20.82 -0.99
CA GLN A 435 -0.86 20.42 -2.39
C GLN A 435 -1.02 18.90 -2.54
N LEU A 436 -0.33 18.12 -1.71
CA LEU A 436 -0.47 16.67 -1.68
C LEU A 436 -1.90 16.25 -1.33
N ALA A 437 -2.51 16.91 -0.33
CA ALA A 437 -3.88 16.62 0.07
C ALA A 437 -4.92 17.04 -0.98
N ILE A 438 -4.72 18.17 -1.65
CA ILE A 438 -5.59 18.60 -2.76
C ILE A 438 -5.51 17.58 -3.90
N ASN A 439 -4.30 17.21 -4.33
CA ASN A 439 -4.10 16.22 -5.38
C ASN A 439 -4.72 14.87 -5.02
N TRP A 440 -4.56 14.44 -3.76
CA TRP A 440 -5.20 13.22 -3.26
C TRP A 440 -6.72 13.31 -3.34
N ARG A 441 -7.33 14.39 -2.84
CA ARG A 441 -8.80 14.61 -2.88
C ARG A 441 -9.34 14.54 -4.31
N ASP A 442 -8.67 15.23 -5.24
CA ASP A 442 -9.13 15.39 -6.61
C ASP A 442 -8.96 14.10 -7.44
N ASN A 443 -7.91 13.32 -7.17
CA ASN A 443 -7.65 12.05 -7.84
C ASN A 443 -8.47 10.89 -7.25
N GLN A 444 -8.50 10.75 -5.93
CA GLN A 444 -9.15 9.62 -5.26
C GLN A 444 -10.66 9.85 -5.03
N LYS A 445 -11.11 11.11 -5.02
CA LYS A 445 -12.52 11.50 -4.79
C LYS A 445 -13.16 10.75 -3.62
N PRO A 446 -12.55 10.79 -2.42
CA PRO A 446 -13.03 10.06 -1.26
C PRO A 446 -14.44 10.53 -0.88
N ASN A 447 -15.28 9.59 -0.44
CA ASN A 447 -16.61 9.90 0.09
C ASN A 447 -16.75 9.48 1.56
N LEU A 448 -17.86 9.85 2.18
CA LEU A 448 -18.13 9.55 3.59
C LEU A 448 -18.11 8.04 3.87
N ALA A 449 -18.72 7.23 3.00
CA ALA A 449 -18.77 5.78 3.16
C ALA A 449 -17.39 5.12 3.15
N TRP A 450 -16.50 5.60 2.28
CA TRP A 450 -15.09 5.16 2.27
C TRP A 450 -14.37 5.59 3.53
N ALA A 451 -14.51 6.85 3.92
CA ALA A 451 -13.78 7.45 5.04
C ALA A 451 -14.16 6.82 6.40
N GLN A 452 -15.45 6.52 6.62
CA GLN A 452 -15.95 5.89 7.84
C GLN A 452 -15.29 4.54 8.15
N ARG A 453 -14.72 3.88 7.15
CA ARG A 453 -13.99 2.63 7.35
C ARG A 453 -12.67 2.81 8.10
N TYR A 454 -12.13 4.04 8.13
CA TYR A 454 -10.80 4.36 8.65
C TYR A 454 -10.83 5.38 9.78
N ASP A 455 -11.67 6.40 9.65
CA ASP A 455 -11.88 7.44 10.66
C ASP A 455 -13.24 8.13 10.39
N PRO A 456 -14.12 8.28 11.40
CA PRO A 456 -15.45 8.86 11.21
C PRO A 456 -15.44 10.38 10.97
N ALA A 457 -14.30 11.07 11.13
CA ALA A 457 -14.22 12.53 11.11
C ALA A 457 -14.10 13.14 9.70
N PHE A 458 -14.72 12.53 8.69
CA PHE A 458 -14.60 12.93 7.29
C PHE A 458 -14.96 14.40 7.04
N GLU A 459 -16.13 14.83 7.51
CA GLU A 459 -16.60 16.21 7.31
C GLU A 459 -15.62 17.22 7.91
N ARG A 460 -15.14 16.95 9.13
CA ARG A 460 -14.16 17.80 9.80
C ARG A 460 -12.85 17.90 8.99
N ALA A 461 -12.36 16.77 8.50
CA ALA A 461 -11.14 16.71 7.71
C ALA A 461 -11.29 17.47 6.38
N MET A 462 -12.43 17.33 5.70
CA MET A 462 -12.71 18.05 4.45
C MET A 462 -12.90 19.54 4.65
N VAL A 463 -13.55 19.96 5.74
CA VAL A 463 -13.67 21.38 6.11
C VAL A 463 -12.30 21.98 6.37
N TYR A 464 -11.44 21.29 7.12
CA TYR A 464 -10.08 21.73 7.39
C TYR A 464 -9.26 21.88 6.09
N LEU A 465 -9.36 20.92 5.18
CA LEU A 465 -8.66 20.97 3.88
C LEU A 465 -9.13 22.16 3.05
N ARG A 466 -10.45 22.36 2.91
CA ARG A 466 -11.04 23.50 2.18
C ARG A 466 -10.65 24.85 2.81
N THR A 467 -10.62 24.90 4.13
CA THR A 467 -10.21 26.12 4.86
C THR A 467 -8.74 26.43 4.62
N SER A 468 -7.88 25.39 4.63
CA SER A 468 -6.44 25.53 4.33
C SER A 468 -6.22 25.99 2.88
N GLU A 469 -6.95 25.38 1.94
CA GLU A 469 -6.92 25.73 0.51
C GLU A 469 -7.34 27.18 0.30
N LYS A 470 -8.49 27.59 0.86
CA LYS A 470 -8.99 28.95 0.73
C LYS A 470 -8.02 29.97 1.35
N ALA A 471 -7.54 29.71 2.55
CA ALA A 471 -6.60 30.64 3.20
C ALA A 471 -5.29 30.81 2.40
N PHE A 472 -4.80 29.76 1.81
CA PHE A 472 -3.61 29.82 0.95
C PHE A 472 -3.87 30.65 -0.31
N PHE A 473 -4.98 30.42 -1.03
CA PHE A 473 -5.31 31.21 -2.22
C PHE A 473 -5.60 32.66 -1.92
N ASP A 474 -6.31 32.96 -0.80
CA ASP A 474 -6.58 34.33 -0.37
C ASP A 474 -5.27 35.08 -0.05
N GLU A 475 -4.29 34.40 0.56
CA GLU A 475 -2.96 34.95 0.83
C GLU A 475 -2.19 35.24 -0.48
N GLU A 476 -2.18 34.29 -1.41
CA GLU A 476 -1.51 34.45 -2.71
C GLU A 476 -2.15 35.58 -3.54
N GLU A 477 -3.48 35.63 -3.55
CA GLU A 477 -4.18 36.74 -4.23
C GLU A 477 -3.84 38.09 -3.58
N SER A 478 -3.77 38.14 -2.25
CA SER A 478 -3.37 39.36 -1.52
C SER A 478 -1.95 39.77 -1.87
N LYS A 479 -1.00 38.85 -1.99
CA LYS A 479 0.37 39.12 -2.43
C LYS A 479 0.40 39.68 -3.86
N ILE A 480 -0.36 39.07 -4.76
CA ILE A 480 -0.47 39.52 -6.14
C ILE A 480 -1.10 40.94 -6.20
N ARG A 481 -2.16 41.19 -5.43
CA ARG A 481 -2.79 42.53 -5.33
C ARG A 481 -1.80 43.56 -4.80
N LEU A 482 -1.01 43.23 -3.77
CA LEU A 482 0.03 44.11 -3.23
C LEU A 482 1.14 44.39 -4.26
N GLN A 483 1.58 43.37 -4.98
CA GLN A 483 2.57 43.57 -6.07
C GLN A 483 2.01 44.45 -7.18
N LYS A 484 0.77 44.21 -7.64
CA LYS A 484 0.12 45.07 -8.64
C LYS A 484 0.01 46.52 -8.17
N ARG A 485 -0.32 46.73 -6.86
CA ARG A 485 -0.36 48.09 -6.28
C ARG A 485 1.03 48.72 -6.24
N LYS A 486 2.09 47.98 -5.86
CA LYS A 486 3.49 48.48 -5.90
C LYS A 486 3.89 48.88 -7.32
N ILE A 487 3.66 48.02 -8.31
CA ILE A 487 3.97 48.29 -9.70
C ILE A 487 3.20 49.52 -10.21
N ARG A 488 1.90 49.64 -9.87
CA ARG A 488 1.09 50.81 -10.24
C ARG A 488 1.64 52.08 -9.63
N ARG A 489 2.02 52.09 -8.34
CA ARG A 489 2.65 53.25 -7.67
C ARG A 489 3.96 53.62 -8.33
N THR A 490 4.82 52.65 -8.64
CA THR A 490 6.10 52.91 -9.34
C THR A 490 5.87 53.48 -10.73
N LYS A 491 4.90 52.99 -11.51
CA LYS A 491 4.53 53.53 -12.81
C LYS A 491 4.03 54.98 -12.71
N VAL A 492 3.14 55.26 -11.73
CA VAL A 492 2.64 56.64 -11.51
C VAL A 492 3.78 57.58 -11.10
N SER A 493 4.66 57.16 -10.19
CA SER A 493 5.84 57.96 -9.82
C SER A 493 6.78 58.23 -11.00
N ALA A 494 7.00 57.22 -11.85
CA ALA A 494 7.81 57.39 -13.06
C ALA A 494 7.17 58.35 -14.06
N ILE A 495 5.85 58.34 -14.22
CA ILE A 495 5.12 59.30 -15.07
C ILE A 495 5.25 60.71 -14.50
N ILE A 496 5.06 60.89 -13.19
CA ILE A 496 5.18 62.20 -12.53
C ILE A 496 6.61 62.75 -12.70
N LEU A 497 7.63 61.94 -12.46
CA LEU A 497 9.03 62.34 -12.67
C LEU A 497 9.33 62.66 -14.11
N GLY A 498 8.84 61.86 -15.06
CA GLY A 498 8.97 62.09 -16.48
C GLY A 498 8.30 63.40 -16.94
N THR A 499 7.08 63.68 -16.45
CA THR A 499 6.38 64.95 -16.76
C THR A 499 7.08 66.14 -16.13
N ALA A 500 7.58 66.03 -14.87
CA ALA A 500 8.37 67.08 -14.25
C ALA A 500 9.67 67.35 -15.02
N ALA A 501 10.35 66.34 -15.49
CA ALA A 501 11.55 66.49 -16.34
C ALA A 501 11.24 67.16 -17.68
N LEU A 502 10.13 66.83 -18.33
CA LEU A 502 9.68 67.46 -19.57
C LEU A 502 9.33 68.95 -19.35
N ILE A 503 8.64 69.27 -18.25
CA ILE A 503 8.33 70.65 -17.89
C ILE A 503 9.63 71.43 -17.63
N SER A 504 10.58 70.84 -16.89
CA SER A 504 11.88 71.46 -16.61
C SER A 504 12.67 71.73 -17.94
N LEU A 505 12.62 70.75 -18.85
CA LEU A 505 13.23 70.89 -20.16
C LEU A 505 12.55 72.02 -20.97
N GLY A 506 11.19 72.12 -20.88
CA GLY A 506 10.41 73.19 -21.48
C GLY A 506 10.81 74.58 -20.96
N PHE A 507 10.95 74.69 -19.62
CA PHE A 507 11.43 75.94 -19.01
C PHE A 507 12.85 76.25 -19.39
N MET A 508 13.74 75.28 -19.49
CA MET A 508 15.12 75.46 -19.95
C MET A 508 15.17 75.95 -21.41
N LEU A 509 14.39 75.35 -22.31
CA LEU A 509 14.26 75.81 -23.70
C LEU A 509 13.67 77.20 -23.79
N PHE A 510 12.63 77.49 -22.98
CA PHE A 510 12.06 78.88 -22.95
C PHE A 510 13.08 79.89 -22.47
N ALA A 511 13.84 79.59 -21.40
CA ALA A 511 14.90 80.44 -20.88
C ALA A 511 16.01 80.62 -21.93
N PHE A 512 16.35 79.60 -22.70
CA PHE A 512 17.32 79.65 -23.76
C PHE A 512 16.84 80.54 -24.93
N VAL A 513 15.55 80.43 -25.34
CA VAL A 513 14.94 81.26 -26.34
C VAL A 513 14.91 82.74 -25.89
N GLN A 514 14.55 83.00 -24.61
CA GLN A 514 14.57 84.33 -24.02
C GLN A 514 15.98 84.92 -24.00
N LYS A 515 17.00 84.10 -23.68
CA LYS A 515 18.38 84.50 -23.71
C LYS A 515 18.82 84.94 -25.17
N ILE A 516 18.46 84.08 -26.15
CA ILE A 516 18.75 84.43 -27.57
C ILE A 516 18.02 85.70 -27.96
N ALA A 517 16.79 85.92 -27.57
CA ALA A 517 16.04 87.15 -27.82
C ALA A 517 16.70 88.39 -27.14
N ALA A 518 17.15 88.22 -25.88
CA ALA A 518 17.88 89.27 -25.19
C ALA A 518 19.24 89.59 -25.87
N ASP A 519 19.97 88.50 -26.27
CA ASP A 519 21.25 88.69 -26.95
C ASP A 519 21.06 89.35 -28.33
N ARG A 520 19.98 89.11 -29.07
CA ARG A 520 19.62 89.80 -30.31
C ARG A 520 19.25 91.26 -30.03
N ALA A 521 18.53 91.57 -28.95
CA ALA A 521 18.16 92.89 -28.54
C ALA A 521 19.43 93.75 -28.20
N THR A 522 20.41 93.12 -27.49
CA THR A 522 21.68 93.74 -27.13
C THR A 522 22.53 94.03 -28.38
N ILE A 523 22.59 93.06 -29.31
CA ILE A 523 23.30 93.25 -30.61
C ILE A 523 22.64 94.38 -31.42
N LEU A 524 21.32 94.52 -31.46
CA LEU A 524 20.60 95.60 -32.14
C LEU A 524 20.81 96.93 -31.45
N ALA A 525 20.87 96.96 -30.14
CA ALA A 525 21.17 98.13 -29.32
C ALA A 525 22.63 98.57 -29.56
N GLU A 526 23.56 97.62 -29.59
CA GLU A 526 24.98 97.97 -29.95
C GLU A 526 25.15 98.44 -31.38
N SER A 527 24.42 97.92 -32.36
CA SER A 527 24.47 98.37 -33.69
C SER A 527 23.95 99.84 -33.85
N ARG A 528 22.89 100.18 -33.08
CA ARG A 528 22.41 101.58 -33.02
C ARG A 528 23.42 102.51 -32.33
N ARG A 529 24.04 102.01 -31.26
CA ARG A 529 25.10 102.76 -30.56
C ARG A 529 26.33 103.03 -31.46
N LYS A 530 26.74 102.01 -32.19
CA LYS A 530 27.86 102.17 -33.17
C LYS A 530 27.52 103.14 -34.28
N GLN A 531 26.27 103.26 -34.70
CA GLN A 531 25.84 104.20 -35.69
C GLN A 531 25.85 105.67 -35.15
N GLU A 532 25.51 105.84 -33.86
CA GLU A 532 25.62 107.15 -33.16
C GLU A 532 27.10 107.53 -32.86
N GLU A 533 27.93 106.54 -32.52
CA GLU A 533 29.38 106.78 -32.30
C GLU A 533 30.12 107.13 -33.62
N PHE A 534 29.70 106.53 -34.76
CA PHE A 534 30.29 106.86 -36.06
C PHE A 534 29.99 108.30 -36.45
N GLN A 535 28.88 108.87 -36.03
CA GLN A 535 28.61 110.30 -36.23
C GLN A 535 29.38 111.21 -35.27
N ARG A 536 29.71 110.77 -34.07
CA ARG A 536 30.55 111.50 -33.10
C ARG A 536 32.05 111.46 -33.45
N GLN A 537 32.50 110.35 -34.09
CA GLN A 537 33.92 110.17 -34.43
C GLN A 537 34.41 111.09 -35.61
N ARG A 538 33.51 111.83 -36.27
CA ARG A 538 33.89 112.82 -37.24
C ARG A 538 34.31 114.18 -36.64
N ALA A 539 34.15 114.31 -35.31
CA ALA A 539 34.48 115.56 -34.57
C ALA A 539 35.77 115.47 -33.71
N ASP A 540 36.37 114.28 -33.50
CA ASP A 540 37.48 114.17 -32.55
C ASP A 540 38.62 113.27 -33.04
N SER A 541 39.40 113.83 -34.03
CA SER A 541 40.57 113.07 -34.53
C SER A 541 41.89 113.33 -33.75
N SER A 542 41.80 113.82 -32.49
CA SER A 542 43.02 114.08 -31.67
C SER A 542 43.09 113.25 -30.32
N THR A 543 42.06 112.47 -29.99
CA THR A 543 42.06 111.68 -28.74
C THR A 543 42.18 110.17 -28.97
N LYS A 544 42.37 109.69 -30.19
CA LYS A 544 42.30 108.29 -30.59
C LYS A 544 43.47 107.39 -30.19
N MET A 545 44.58 107.90 -29.73
CA MET A 545 45.74 107.08 -29.36
C MET A 545 45.68 106.57 -27.89
N ALA A 546 44.96 107.26 -26.99
CA ALA A 546 44.86 106.90 -25.58
C ALA A 546 43.71 105.86 -25.29
N VAL A 547 42.68 105.89 -26.19
CA VAL A 547 41.50 105.00 -26.04
C VAL A 547 41.80 103.59 -26.58
N LEU A 548 42.68 103.45 -27.60
CA LEU A 548 43.03 102.18 -28.17
C LEU A 548 43.77 101.25 -27.21
N GLN A 549 44.61 101.82 -26.32
CA GLN A 549 45.27 101.02 -25.26
C GLN A 549 44.30 100.54 -24.18
N LYS A 550 43.25 101.30 -23.81
CA LYS A 550 42.24 100.92 -22.83
C LYS A 550 41.32 99.83 -23.36
N ASN A 551 40.93 99.88 -24.65
CA ASN A 551 40.01 98.86 -25.20
C ASN A 551 40.70 97.49 -25.41
N ILE A 552 42.01 97.44 -25.57
CA ILE A 552 42.74 96.13 -25.63
C ILE A 552 42.80 95.50 -24.26
N ALA A 553 42.93 96.27 -23.17
CA ALA A 553 42.90 95.76 -21.82
C ALA A 553 41.49 95.22 -21.37
N ASP A 554 40.42 95.99 -21.78
CA ASP A 554 39.04 95.60 -21.46
C ASP A 554 38.56 94.33 -22.28
N SER A 555 39.05 94.16 -23.50
CA SER A 555 38.81 92.98 -24.33
C SER A 555 39.49 91.72 -23.75
N ALA A 556 40.68 91.85 -23.20
CA ALA A 556 41.42 90.81 -22.55
C ALA A 556 40.73 90.37 -21.23
N ALA A 557 40.20 91.35 -20.48
CA ALA A 557 39.44 91.03 -19.23
C ALA A 557 38.10 90.35 -19.49
N ASN A 558 37.38 90.74 -20.55
CA ASN A 558 36.13 90.07 -20.95
C ASN A 558 36.37 88.67 -21.50
N PHE A 559 37.46 88.43 -22.25
CA PHE A 559 37.79 87.08 -22.72
C PHE A 559 38.17 86.15 -21.55
N ALA A 560 38.82 86.67 -20.50
CA ALA A 560 39.12 85.90 -19.27
C ALA A 560 37.87 85.57 -18.54
N ARG A 561 36.86 86.50 -18.45
CA ARG A 561 35.58 86.24 -17.76
C ARG A 561 34.72 85.23 -18.46
N ILE A 562 34.65 85.20 -19.77
CA ILE A 562 33.96 84.20 -20.59
C ILE A 562 34.59 82.82 -20.37
N LYS A 563 35.93 82.73 -20.36
CA LYS A 563 36.61 81.43 -20.03
C LYS A 563 36.37 80.98 -18.60
N GLU A 564 36.23 81.90 -17.67
CA GLU A 564 35.92 81.53 -16.27
C GLU A 564 34.46 81.04 -16.11
N GLU A 565 33.49 81.64 -16.83
CA GLU A 565 32.11 81.18 -16.87
C GLU A 565 31.99 79.78 -17.59
N GLU A 566 32.72 79.62 -18.71
CA GLU A 566 32.80 78.27 -19.37
C GLU A 566 33.44 77.24 -18.48
N ALA A 567 34.46 77.55 -17.69
CA ALA A 567 35.10 76.68 -16.73
C ALA A 567 34.18 76.32 -15.59
N VAL A 568 33.34 77.26 -15.12
CA VAL A 568 32.31 76.98 -14.05
C VAL A 568 31.21 76.04 -14.58
N VAL A 569 30.74 76.24 -15.83
CA VAL A 569 29.77 75.40 -16.48
C VAL A 569 30.34 73.95 -16.67
N GLN A 570 31.60 73.87 -17.16
CA GLN A 570 32.24 72.54 -17.28
C GLN A 570 32.47 71.89 -15.96
N LYS A 571 32.81 72.65 -14.88
CA LYS A 571 32.95 72.14 -13.54
C LYS A 571 31.62 71.62 -12.97
N ASN A 572 30.49 72.27 -13.22
CA ASN A 572 29.18 71.84 -12.82
C ASN A 572 28.73 70.59 -13.61
N ILE A 573 28.97 70.54 -14.92
CA ILE A 573 28.71 69.30 -15.70
C ILE A 573 29.59 68.16 -15.21
N ALA A 574 30.86 68.40 -14.88
CA ALA A 574 31.74 67.38 -14.33
C ALA A 574 31.30 66.91 -12.93
N ASN A 575 30.80 67.83 -12.10
CA ASN A 575 30.26 67.49 -10.78
C ASN A 575 28.96 66.65 -10.90
N ASP A 576 28.05 66.98 -11.83
CA ASP A 576 26.86 66.18 -12.10
C ASP A 576 27.18 64.79 -12.66
N GLN A 577 28.13 64.72 -13.62
CA GLN A 577 28.62 63.41 -14.11
C GLN A 577 29.29 62.61 -13.01
N ARG A 578 30.03 63.28 -12.09
CA ARG A 578 30.64 62.58 -10.95
C ARG A 578 29.58 62.08 -9.94
N SER A 579 28.53 62.86 -9.73
CA SER A 579 27.38 62.50 -8.90
C SER A 579 26.63 61.29 -9.48
N TYR A 580 26.38 61.27 -10.82
CA TYR A 580 25.81 60.11 -11.52
C TYR A 580 26.72 58.88 -11.49
N ALA A 581 28.03 59.07 -11.63
CA ALA A 581 29.02 58.00 -11.55
C ALA A 581 29.07 57.37 -10.14
N VAL A 582 29.02 58.22 -9.09
CA VAL A 582 28.97 57.74 -7.70
C VAL A 582 27.67 56.97 -7.41
N LYS A 583 26.51 57.44 -7.94
CA LYS A 583 25.23 56.78 -7.78
C LYS A 583 25.21 55.43 -8.49
N ASN A 584 25.71 55.35 -9.72
CA ASN A 584 25.85 54.10 -10.48
C ASN A 584 26.88 53.14 -9.82
N ALA A 585 27.98 53.69 -9.26
CA ALA A 585 28.96 52.88 -8.52
C ALA A 585 28.35 52.30 -7.25
N ASN A 586 27.53 53.05 -6.51
CA ASN A 586 26.83 52.56 -5.32
C ASN A 586 25.77 51.49 -5.65
N GLU A 587 25.03 51.68 -6.78
CA GLU A 587 24.09 50.64 -7.26
C GLU A 587 24.83 49.39 -7.72
N ALA A 588 25.96 49.53 -8.43
CA ALA A 588 26.78 48.39 -8.83
C ALA A 588 27.39 47.65 -7.62
N GLN A 589 27.78 48.42 -6.57
CA GLN A 589 28.31 47.84 -5.33
C GLN A 589 27.22 47.11 -4.54
N LEU A 590 26.00 47.64 -4.54
CA LEU A 590 24.84 46.97 -3.94
C LEU A 590 24.49 45.67 -4.69
N GLN A 591 24.47 45.73 -6.04
CA GLN A 591 24.25 44.54 -6.85
C GLN A 591 25.35 43.47 -6.67
N LYS A 592 26.59 43.93 -6.54
CA LYS A 592 27.72 43.02 -6.22
C LYS A 592 27.55 42.34 -4.86
N SER A 593 27.18 43.09 -3.82
CA SER A 593 26.96 42.54 -2.49
C SER A 593 25.80 41.52 -2.48
N ILE A 594 24.69 41.77 -3.22
CA ILE A 594 23.58 40.83 -3.39
C ILE A 594 24.04 39.59 -4.15
N ALA A 595 24.88 39.73 -5.17
CA ALA A 595 25.42 38.61 -5.91
C ALA A 595 26.39 37.77 -5.06
N GLU A 596 27.21 38.41 -4.23
CA GLU A 596 28.09 37.72 -3.26
C GLU A 596 27.28 36.97 -2.21
N GLN A 597 26.22 37.57 -1.64
CA GLN A 597 25.31 36.85 -0.70
C GLN A 597 24.62 35.64 -1.35
N ARG A 598 24.21 35.75 -2.62
CA ARG A 598 23.62 34.64 -3.36
C ARG A 598 24.66 33.53 -3.64
N ALA A 599 25.88 33.90 -3.95
CA ALA A 599 26.98 32.96 -4.15
C ALA A 599 27.35 32.22 -2.87
N ASP A 600 27.37 32.93 -1.73
CA ASP A 600 27.63 32.32 -0.43
C ASP A 600 26.48 31.39 0.01
N SER A 601 25.22 31.79 -0.24
CA SER A 601 24.06 30.94 0.00
C SER A 601 24.08 29.68 -0.88
N ALA A 602 24.48 29.80 -2.14
CA ALA A 602 24.63 28.66 -3.05
C ALA A 602 25.77 27.73 -2.63
N LYS A 603 26.89 28.29 -2.13
CA LYS A 603 27.98 27.50 -1.57
C LYS A 603 27.55 26.74 -0.31
N LEU A 604 26.82 27.40 0.58
CA LEU A 604 26.28 26.75 1.78
C LEU A 604 25.31 25.62 1.44
N ALA A 605 24.40 25.85 0.48
CA ALA A 605 23.51 24.82 -0.02
C ALA A 605 24.26 23.62 -0.65
N SER A 606 25.33 23.88 -1.40
CA SER A 606 26.18 22.85 -1.99
C SER A 606 26.91 22.04 -0.91
N ILE A 607 27.38 22.69 0.14
CA ILE A 607 28.03 22.01 1.28
C ILE A 607 27.02 21.12 2.03
N MET A 608 25.81 21.64 2.29
CA MET A 608 24.74 20.86 2.93
C MET A 608 24.31 19.68 2.06
N ALA A 609 24.21 19.84 0.74
CA ALA A 609 23.90 18.75 -0.17
C ALA A 609 24.96 17.65 -0.13
N LYS A 610 26.25 18.01 -0.14
CA LYS A 610 27.35 17.05 0.01
C LYS A 610 27.32 16.33 1.36
N GLN A 611 27.08 17.04 2.45
CA GLN A 611 26.97 16.43 3.77
C GLN A 611 25.79 15.45 3.85
N ASN A 612 24.65 15.80 3.26
CA ASN A 612 23.50 14.91 3.19
C ASN A 612 23.78 13.66 2.34
N GLU A 613 24.51 13.80 1.24
CA GLU A 613 24.91 12.68 0.38
C GLU A 613 25.89 11.75 1.10
N GLU A 614 26.86 12.32 1.84
CA GLU A 614 27.78 11.55 2.68
C GLU A 614 27.04 10.81 3.80
N LEU A 615 26.08 11.49 4.47
CA LEU A 615 25.27 10.88 5.52
C LEU A 615 24.39 9.76 4.98
N ALA A 616 23.75 9.96 3.82
CA ALA A 616 22.97 8.94 3.15
C ALA A 616 23.83 7.73 2.73
N THR A 617 25.05 7.97 2.31
CA THR A 617 26.01 6.91 1.96
C THR A 617 26.42 6.12 3.19
N ILE A 618 26.68 6.78 4.31
CA ILE A 618 27.00 6.14 5.60
C ILE A 618 25.83 5.29 6.07
N GLN A 619 24.60 5.84 6.04
CA GLN A 619 23.39 5.11 6.43
C GLN A 619 23.14 3.89 5.53
N LYS A 620 23.35 4.02 4.22
CA LYS A 620 23.21 2.91 3.26
C LYS A 620 24.23 1.81 3.54
N ASN A 621 25.49 2.18 3.81
CA ASN A 621 26.55 1.23 4.10
C ASN A 621 26.30 0.51 5.44
N GLU A 622 25.81 1.22 6.46
CA GLU A 622 25.46 0.61 7.74
C GLU A 622 24.24 -0.32 7.61
N ALA A 623 23.22 0.06 6.83
CA ALA A 623 22.09 -0.82 6.54
C ALA A 623 22.51 -2.09 5.78
N LEU A 624 23.44 -1.98 4.83
CA LEU A 624 24.03 -3.12 4.15
C LEU A 624 24.83 -4.00 5.11
N ARG A 625 25.63 -3.40 5.99
CA ARG A 625 26.38 -4.11 7.02
C ARG A 625 25.47 -4.91 7.94
N LEU A 626 24.42 -4.28 8.47
CA LEU A 626 23.43 -4.94 9.33
C LEU A 626 22.69 -6.06 8.61
N ARG A 627 22.36 -5.87 7.33
CA ARG A 627 21.76 -6.91 6.50
C ARG A 627 22.69 -8.12 6.32
N MET A 628 23.99 -7.88 6.09
CA MET A 628 24.98 -8.96 5.96
C MET A 628 25.16 -9.71 7.27
N LEU A 629 25.19 -9.01 8.42
CA LEU A 629 25.19 -9.66 9.73
C LEU A 629 23.96 -10.52 9.98
N SER A 630 22.77 -10.05 9.60
CA SER A 630 21.52 -10.82 9.67
C SER A 630 21.58 -12.09 8.80
N ILE A 631 22.16 -12.01 7.61
CA ILE A 631 22.39 -13.18 6.75
C ILE A 631 23.32 -14.17 7.44
N GLY A 632 24.43 -13.70 8.05
CA GLY A 632 25.34 -14.54 8.80
C GLY A 632 24.63 -15.29 9.93
N LYS A 633 23.81 -14.61 10.72
CA LYS A 633 22.99 -15.24 11.77
C LYS A 633 22.00 -16.28 11.22
N SER A 634 21.31 -15.95 10.12
CA SER A 634 20.40 -16.89 9.46
C SER A 634 21.10 -18.15 8.96
N MET A 635 22.32 -18.01 8.40
CA MET A 635 23.15 -19.15 8.00
C MET A 635 23.57 -20.01 9.19
N SER A 636 23.93 -19.40 10.32
CA SER A 636 24.25 -20.12 11.54
C SER A 636 23.04 -20.89 12.09
N MET A 637 21.88 -20.23 12.15
CA MET A 637 20.62 -20.88 12.55
C MET A 637 20.25 -22.04 11.61
N LYS A 638 20.45 -21.85 10.31
CA LYS A 638 20.17 -22.88 9.31
C LYS A 638 21.15 -24.07 9.45
N SER A 639 22.40 -23.83 9.85
CA SER A 639 23.35 -24.92 10.17
C SER A 639 22.86 -25.82 11.30
N LEU A 640 22.14 -25.27 12.28
CA LEU A 640 21.56 -26.04 13.39
C LEU A 640 20.37 -26.88 12.96
N GLN A 641 19.66 -26.47 11.89
CA GLN A 641 18.46 -27.14 11.38
C GLN A 641 18.78 -28.29 10.39
N VAL A 642 19.88 -28.19 9.68
CA VAL A 642 20.30 -29.21 8.71
C VAL A 642 20.83 -30.43 9.46
N LYS A 643 20.00 -31.46 9.60
CA LYS A 643 20.38 -32.72 10.27
C LYS A 643 20.83 -33.76 9.22
N GLY A 644 21.92 -34.51 9.51
CA GLY A 644 22.36 -35.64 8.69
C GLY A 644 23.25 -35.29 7.49
N GLN A 645 23.47 -34.01 7.18
CA GLN A 645 24.36 -33.56 6.08
C GLN A 645 25.56 -32.81 6.65
N LYS A 646 26.55 -33.56 7.14
CA LYS A 646 27.74 -33.06 7.86
C LYS A 646 28.45 -31.92 7.14
N ASP A 647 28.69 -32.10 5.85
CA ASP A 647 29.48 -31.13 5.08
C ASP A 647 28.75 -29.81 4.90
N ILE A 648 27.44 -29.85 4.64
CA ILE A 648 26.62 -28.66 4.48
C ILE A 648 26.43 -27.94 5.81
N GLN A 649 26.23 -28.67 6.89
CA GLN A 649 26.08 -28.09 8.23
C GLN A 649 27.36 -27.37 8.63
N THR A 650 28.53 -28.01 8.43
CA THR A 650 29.87 -27.45 8.72
C THR A 650 30.13 -26.22 7.86
N LEU A 651 29.82 -26.29 6.55
CA LEU A 651 30.04 -25.20 5.63
C LEU A 651 29.19 -23.99 6.01
N LEU A 652 27.90 -24.18 6.33
CA LEU A 652 26.99 -23.11 6.74
C LEU A 652 27.47 -22.41 8.03
N ALA A 653 27.83 -23.18 9.04
CA ALA A 653 28.35 -22.62 10.29
C ALA A 653 29.66 -21.84 10.09
N TYR A 654 30.57 -22.37 9.28
CA TYR A 654 31.84 -21.70 8.98
C TYR A 654 31.65 -20.46 8.11
N GLN A 655 30.80 -20.51 7.10
CA GLN A 655 30.46 -19.35 6.28
C GLN A 655 29.75 -18.26 7.11
N ALA A 656 28.87 -18.64 8.03
CA ALA A 656 28.23 -17.72 8.96
C ALA A 656 29.25 -16.94 9.78
N TYR A 657 30.27 -17.65 10.31
CA TYR A 657 31.39 -17.03 11.04
C TYR A 657 32.19 -16.07 10.16
N LEU A 658 32.57 -16.49 8.95
CA LEU A 658 33.30 -15.63 8.02
C LEU A 658 32.49 -14.37 7.63
N PHE A 659 31.18 -14.51 7.41
CA PHE A 659 30.30 -13.38 7.15
C PHE A 659 30.23 -12.42 8.33
N ASN A 660 30.07 -12.92 9.54
CA ASN A 660 30.10 -12.11 10.76
C ASN A 660 31.41 -11.35 10.91
N LYS A 661 32.55 -12.03 10.79
CA LYS A 661 33.88 -11.43 10.88
C LYS A 661 34.13 -10.39 9.79
N LYS A 662 33.79 -10.71 8.52
CA LYS A 662 34.00 -9.80 7.38
C LYS A 662 33.16 -8.51 7.49
N ASN A 663 31.99 -8.56 8.11
CA ASN A 663 31.10 -7.41 8.23
C ASN A 663 31.15 -6.75 9.62
N GLY A 664 32.18 -7.02 10.41
CA GLY A 664 32.45 -6.37 11.71
C GLY A 664 31.36 -6.67 12.76
N GLY A 665 30.85 -7.89 12.77
CA GLY A 665 29.92 -8.35 13.82
C GLY A 665 30.73 -8.69 15.11
N PRO A 666 30.01 -8.78 16.26
CA PRO A 666 30.63 -9.13 17.52
C PRO A 666 31.38 -10.47 17.44
N GLU A 667 32.61 -10.54 17.99
CA GLU A 667 33.39 -11.79 17.99
C GLU A 667 32.71 -12.91 18.78
N ASN A 668 31.94 -12.54 19.82
CA ASN A 668 31.17 -13.46 20.69
C ASN A 668 29.67 -13.45 20.40
N ASP A 669 29.25 -13.29 19.14
CA ASP A 669 27.85 -13.38 18.80
C ASP A 669 27.30 -14.78 19.10
N ALA A 670 26.32 -14.85 20.01
CA ALA A 670 25.77 -16.10 20.52
C ALA A 670 25.21 -17.02 19.43
N ASP A 671 24.53 -16.43 18.42
CA ASP A 671 23.93 -17.20 17.31
C ASP A 671 25.03 -17.82 16.43
N ILE A 672 26.06 -17.05 16.10
CA ILE A 672 27.18 -17.51 15.29
C ILE A 672 27.98 -18.57 16.05
N TYR A 673 28.24 -18.32 17.35
CA TYR A 673 28.97 -19.24 18.19
C TYR A 673 28.27 -20.57 18.37
N ASN A 674 26.95 -20.56 18.59
CA ASN A 674 26.14 -21.78 18.72
C ASN A 674 26.22 -22.65 17.46
N GLY A 675 26.19 -22.05 16.26
CA GLY A 675 26.35 -22.79 15.02
C GLY A 675 27.68 -23.52 14.93
N LEU A 676 28.79 -22.81 15.18
CA LEU A 676 30.15 -23.39 15.18
C LEU A 676 30.32 -24.44 16.29
N TYR A 677 29.85 -24.14 17.49
CA TYR A 677 29.97 -25.01 18.65
C TYR A 677 29.25 -26.34 18.46
N ASN A 678 28.01 -26.32 17.93
CA ASN A 678 27.27 -27.54 17.62
C ASN A 678 27.99 -28.41 16.58
N VAL A 679 28.54 -27.79 15.54
CA VAL A 679 29.30 -28.50 14.53
C VAL A 679 30.58 -29.11 15.15
N ALA A 680 31.27 -28.34 15.99
CA ALA A 680 32.49 -28.79 16.66
C ALA A 680 32.24 -29.98 17.63
N ILE A 681 31.12 -29.93 18.39
CA ILE A 681 30.73 -31.04 19.29
C ILE A 681 30.28 -32.27 18.49
N GLN A 682 29.45 -32.06 17.49
CA GLN A 682 28.80 -33.14 16.76
C GLN A 682 29.77 -33.90 15.84
N TYR A 683 30.80 -33.22 15.32
CA TYR A 683 31.70 -33.74 14.29
C TYR A 683 33.18 -33.60 14.59
N GLY A 684 33.55 -32.88 15.66
CA GLY A 684 34.94 -32.74 16.11
C GLY A 684 35.36 -33.89 17.02
N ASN A 685 36.42 -34.60 16.66
CA ASN A 685 37.08 -35.61 17.53
C ASN A 685 37.92 -34.90 18.63
N VAL A 686 37.33 -34.04 19.46
CA VAL A 686 38.03 -33.31 20.49
C VAL A 686 37.48 -33.65 21.85
N ASN A 687 38.31 -34.25 22.72
CA ASN A 687 38.03 -34.45 24.13
C ASN A 687 37.99 -33.08 24.84
N TYR A 688 36.77 -32.54 25.03
CA TYR A 688 36.57 -31.33 25.82
C TYR A 688 36.54 -31.64 27.31
N LYS A 689 37.48 -31.05 28.07
CA LYS A 689 37.33 -30.89 29.52
C LYS A 689 36.18 -29.92 29.76
N SER A 690 35.10 -30.39 30.37
CA SER A 690 33.99 -29.52 30.77
C SER A 690 34.47 -28.52 31.83
N TYR A 691 34.46 -27.24 31.51
CA TYR A 691 34.52 -26.18 32.51
C TYR A 691 33.09 -25.95 33.03
N THR A 692 32.78 -26.55 34.17
CA THR A 692 31.64 -26.17 35.00
C THR A 692 32.12 -25.04 35.91
N GLY A 693 31.65 -23.84 35.65
CA GLY A 693 31.85 -22.68 36.53
C GLY A 693 31.84 -21.36 35.79
N HIS A 694 30.64 -20.76 35.68
CA HIS A 694 30.32 -19.45 36.20
C HIS A 694 28.82 -19.13 35.90
N THR A 695 28.16 -18.84 36.98
CA THR A 695 26.79 -18.31 37.12
C THR A 695 26.53 -17.12 36.27
#